data_4c418e55fcf1deeca90fe678119fae96
#
_entry.id   4c418e55fcf1deeca90fe678119fae96
#
_cell.length_a   1.000
_cell.length_b   1.000
_cell.length_c   1.000
_cell.angle_alpha   90.00
_cell.angle_beta   90.00
_cell.angle_gamma   90.00
#
_symmetry.space_group_name_H-M   'P 1'
#
loop_
_entity.id
_entity.type
_entity.pdbx_description
1 polymer ?
#
loop_
_entity_poly.entity_id
_entity_poly.type
_entity_poly.pdbx_seq_one_letter_code
_entity_poly.pdbx_strand_id
1 'polypeptide(L)'
;MSRILFISLLLIVAQFGELQAASFSIRQNRFDEVPDLLTPAPEGTSTESSKKPEKASSGLLKKCLPCSDGIKCVPQIQCPAHVRMESHEKPQICDLPAGKFGYCCETGQNHTAPKPQTSSKERRSGFPTILSPTVLEEARRNFEHLMHGIAQIPVRRGFPDFAHGLVFHSTAKDDLHNFAISNSAIEQVMTTQLFGKKEQVPVEDFITNNVPIKFTETPLAHHCQPPPICGNIRSIYRSMDGTCNNPEPQRSLWGAAGQPMERMLPPAYEDGIWTPRAHSSDGTPLLGARKISRTLLSDVDRPHPMYNLMVMQFGQVLAHDISQTSSIRLEDGNLVQCCSPEGKVALSPQQSHFACMPIHVEPDDEFFAAFGVRCLNFVRLSLAPSPDCQLSYGKQLTKVTHFVDASPVYGSSDESSRSLRAFRGGRLRMMNDFGRDLLPLTNDKKACPSEEAGKSCFHSGDGRTNQIISLITLQILLAREHNRVAGALHELNPSASDETLFQEARRIVIAELQHITYNEFLPIIIGPQQMKRFRLVPLHQGYAHDYNVNVNPAITNEFSGAAYRMGHSSVDGKFHIRQEHGRIDEVVNIPDVMFNPSRMRKREFYDDMLRTLYSQPMQQVDSSISQGLSRFLFRGDNPFGLDLAAINIQRGRDQGLRSYNDYLELMGAPKLHSFEQFPIEIAQKLSRVYRTPDDIDLWVGGLLENAVEGGVVGVTFAEIIADQFARFKQGDRYYYEYDNGINPGAFNPLQLQEIRKVTLARLLCDNSDRLTLQAVPLAAFVRADHPGNQMIGCDDSNLPSVNLEAWRA
;
A
#
# COMPACT_ATOMS: atom_id res chain seq x y z
N MET A 1 14.75 20.40 59.26
CA MET A 1 14.72 21.08 57.94
C MET A 1 13.71 20.46 56.97
N SER A 2 12.56 20.00 57.48
CA SER A 2 11.55 19.32 56.63
C SER A 2 10.13 19.78 56.89
N ARG A 3 9.92 21.00 57.37
CA ARG A 3 8.63 21.62 57.63
C ARG A 3 8.47 23.03 57.04
N ILE A 4 9.45 23.54 56.31
CA ILE A 4 9.43 24.90 55.71
C ILE A 4 9.18 24.85 54.18
N LEU A 5 9.34 23.67 53.57
CA LEU A 5 9.06 23.50 52.11
C LEU A 5 7.60 23.22 51.76
N PHE A 6 6.74 22.93 52.74
CA PHE A 6 5.32 22.59 52.49
C PHE A 6 4.39 23.79 52.56
N ILE A 7 4.84 24.93 53.09
CA ILE A 7 4.00 26.16 53.20
C ILE A 7 4.20 27.07 52.00
N SER A 8 5.29 26.98 51.30
CA SER A 8 5.55 27.78 50.09
C SER A 8 4.85 27.22 48.82
N LEU A 9 4.41 25.98 48.83
CA LEU A 9 3.72 25.36 47.68
C LEU A 9 2.19 25.61 47.75
N LEU A 10 1.63 25.89 48.91
CA LEU A 10 0.21 26.19 49.14
C LEU A 10 -0.18 27.64 48.90
N LEU A 11 0.79 28.56 48.85
CA LEU A 11 0.56 29.97 48.55
C LEU A 11 0.62 30.34 47.04
N ILE A 12 1.17 29.45 46.22
CA ILE A 12 1.21 29.63 44.75
C ILE A 12 -0.07 29.12 44.09
N VAL A 13 -0.78 28.19 44.70
CA VAL A 13 -2.05 27.63 44.15
C VAL A 13 -3.25 28.57 44.48
N ALA A 14 -3.14 29.45 45.45
CA ALA A 14 -4.21 30.39 45.83
C ALA A 14 -4.23 31.71 45.03
N GLN A 15 -3.25 31.98 44.19
CA GLN A 15 -3.18 33.20 43.38
C GLN A 15 -3.55 33.01 41.89
N PHE A 16 -3.90 31.78 41.45
CA PHE A 16 -4.40 31.54 40.11
C PHE A 16 -5.88 31.17 40.02
N GLY A 17 -6.62 31.37 41.09
CA GLY A 17 -8.03 31.05 41.23
C GLY A 17 -9.05 32.17 40.96
N GLU A 18 -8.62 33.41 40.67
CA GLU A 18 -9.53 34.56 40.55
C GLU A 18 -9.45 35.35 39.22
N LEU A 19 -9.25 34.69 38.13
CA LEU A 19 -9.31 35.38 36.82
C LEU A 19 -9.93 34.47 35.73
N GLN A 20 -11.17 34.03 35.96
CA GLN A 20 -12.07 33.58 34.89
C GLN A 20 -13.55 33.56 35.38
N ALA A 21 -14.11 34.71 35.57
CA ALA A 21 -15.56 34.92 35.58
C ALA A 21 -15.90 36.27 34.93
N ALA A 22 -15.80 36.34 33.62
CA ALA A 22 -16.39 37.37 32.80
C ALA A 22 -17.34 36.69 31.82
N SER A 23 -18.60 36.69 32.20
CA SER A 23 -19.74 36.30 31.41
C SER A 23 -19.86 37.10 30.13
N PHE A 24 -19.81 36.43 28.98
CA PHE A 24 -20.37 36.95 27.73
C PHE A 24 -21.72 36.29 27.47
N SER A 25 -22.77 37.07 27.78
CA SER A 25 -24.12 36.88 27.35
C SER A 25 -24.23 37.24 25.89
N ILE A 26 -24.50 36.27 25.01
CA ILE A 26 -24.95 36.53 23.64
C ILE A 26 -26.40 36.03 23.54
N ARG A 27 -27.24 36.97 23.15
CA ARG A 27 -28.69 36.87 22.96
C ARG A 27 -29.04 35.72 22.01
N GLN A 28 -29.96 34.88 22.43
CA GLN A 28 -30.82 34.07 21.58
C GLN A 28 -31.68 35.02 20.72
N ASN A 29 -31.52 34.96 19.41
CA ASN A 29 -32.53 35.39 18.47
C ASN A 29 -33.19 34.13 17.87
N ARG A 30 -34.51 34.05 18.15
CA ARG A 30 -35.44 33.16 17.52
C ARG A 30 -35.49 33.45 16.03
N PHE A 31 -35.47 32.39 15.23
CA PHE A 31 -36.14 32.35 13.94
C PHE A 31 -37.10 31.18 13.97
N ASP A 32 -38.37 31.52 14.06
CA ASP A 32 -39.52 30.67 13.82
C ASP A 32 -39.80 30.71 12.30
N GLU A 33 -40.37 29.62 11.83
CA GLU A 33 -41.18 29.48 10.61
C GLU A 33 -40.43 29.25 9.26
N VAL A 34 -40.48 27.97 8.84
CA VAL A 34 -40.54 27.57 7.43
C VAL A 34 -41.78 26.69 7.25
N PRO A 35 -42.68 27.00 6.32
CA PRO A 35 -43.93 26.28 6.19
C PRO A 35 -43.80 25.01 5.36
N ASP A 36 -44.55 24.00 5.80
CA ASP A 36 -44.86 22.77 5.07
C ASP A 36 -45.62 23.09 3.75
N LEU A 37 -45.19 22.46 2.68
CA LEU A 37 -45.93 22.34 1.44
C LEU A 37 -45.88 20.91 0.93
N LEU A 38 -46.78 20.09 1.45
CA LEU A 38 -47.23 18.85 0.85
C LEU A 38 -48.69 19.04 0.47
N THR A 39 -49.02 19.06 -0.82
CA THR A 39 -50.31 18.59 -1.36
C THR A 39 -50.17 18.16 -2.80
N PRO A 40 -50.92 17.10 -3.20
CA PRO A 40 -50.76 16.43 -4.50
C PRO A 40 -51.62 17.07 -5.57
N ALA A 41 -51.21 16.99 -6.83
CA ALA A 41 -51.91 17.45 -8.00
C ALA A 41 -52.90 16.41 -8.52
N PRO A 42 -54.02 16.81 -9.16
CA PRO A 42 -55.10 15.93 -9.55
C PRO A 42 -54.93 15.34 -10.97
N GLU A 43 -55.58 14.19 -11.16
CA GLU A 43 -55.75 13.48 -12.40
C GLU A 43 -56.49 14.31 -13.48
N GLY A 44 -56.02 14.26 -14.70
CA GLY A 44 -56.72 14.80 -15.88
C GLY A 44 -56.58 13.85 -17.04
N THR A 45 -57.69 13.42 -17.55
CA THR A 45 -58.04 12.36 -18.50
C THR A 45 -57.66 12.62 -19.96
N SER A 46 -57.31 11.52 -20.63
CA SER A 46 -57.58 11.11 -22.03
C SER A 46 -57.08 11.92 -23.22
N THR A 47 -56.39 11.33 -24.17
CA THR A 47 -56.93 10.57 -25.30
C THR A 47 -55.86 9.83 -26.10
N GLU A 48 -56.29 8.69 -26.66
CA GLU A 48 -55.57 7.71 -27.43
C GLU A 48 -54.74 8.23 -28.63
N SER A 49 -53.56 7.64 -28.82
CA SER A 49 -53.09 7.24 -30.16
C SER A 49 -52.12 6.07 -30.06
N SER A 50 -52.55 4.98 -30.63
CA SER A 50 -51.86 3.68 -30.73
C SER A 50 -50.57 3.74 -31.51
N LYS A 51 -49.45 3.30 -30.89
CA LYS A 51 -48.36 2.60 -31.59
C LYS A 51 -47.74 1.56 -30.65
N LYS A 52 -47.63 0.33 -31.20
CA LYS A 52 -47.11 -0.88 -30.56
C LYS A 52 -45.71 -0.66 -29.97
N PRO A 53 -45.41 -1.26 -28.83
CA PRO A 53 -44.05 -1.27 -28.30
C PRO A 53 -43.22 -2.31 -29.07
N GLU A 54 -42.16 -1.85 -29.69
CA GLU A 54 -41.05 -2.69 -30.12
C GLU A 54 -40.31 -3.23 -28.86
N LYS A 55 -40.04 -4.52 -28.93
CA LYS A 55 -39.32 -5.29 -27.92
C LYS A 55 -37.97 -4.64 -27.62
N ALA A 56 -37.74 -4.26 -26.40
CA ALA A 56 -36.42 -3.95 -25.87
C ALA A 56 -35.53 -5.21 -25.97
N SER A 57 -34.63 -5.20 -26.92
CA SER A 57 -33.57 -6.18 -27.06
C SER A 57 -32.56 -5.98 -25.96
N SER A 58 -32.22 -7.06 -25.25
CA SER A 58 -31.12 -7.20 -24.32
C SER A 58 -29.88 -6.51 -24.86
N GLY A 59 -29.36 -5.53 -24.13
CA GLY A 59 -28.11 -4.86 -24.46
C GLY A 59 -26.91 -5.80 -24.44
N LEU A 60 -26.55 -6.28 -25.61
CA LEU A 60 -25.26 -6.88 -25.87
C LEU A 60 -24.17 -5.84 -25.53
N LEU A 61 -23.22 -6.25 -24.73
CA LEU A 61 -21.90 -5.62 -24.63
C LEU A 61 -21.43 -5.25 -26.05
N LYS A 62 -21.28 -3.96 -26.32
CA LYS A 62 -20.68 -3.50 -27.58
C LYS A 62 -19.25 -4.07 -27.60
N LYS A 63 -19.03 -5.09 -28.43
CA LYS A 63 -17.69 -5.46 -28.88
C LYS A 63 -17.03 -4.17 -29.39
N CYS A 64 -15.77 -3.92 -29.03
CA CYS A 64 -14.99 -2.84 -29.66
C CYS A 64 -15.11 -3.05 -31.18
N LEU A 65 -15.59 -2.03 -31.90
CA LEU A 65 -15.72 -2.10 -33.34
C LEU A 65 -14.30 -2.14 -33.95
N PRO A 66 -14.08 -2.91 -35.01
CA PRO A 66 -12.85 -2.84 -35.77
C PRO A 66 -12.67 -1.40 -36.27
N CYS A 67 -11.41 -0.92 -36.28
CA CYS A 67 -11.11 0.40 -36.83
C CYS A 67 -11.61 0.50 -38.30
N SER A 68 -12.05 1.70 -38.69
CA SER A 68 -12.47 1.98 -40.08
C SER A 68 -11.38 1.68 -41.10
N ASP A 69 -11.73 1.46 -42.34
CA ASP A 69 -10.80 1.17 -43.44
C ASP A 69 -9.68 2.23 -43.53
N GLY A 70 -8.44 1.78 -43.53
CA GLY A 70 -7.27 2.66 -43.54
C GLY A 70 -6.70 3.01 -42.15
N ILE A 71 -7.39 2.66 -41.07
CA ILE A 71 -7.00 2.93 -39.69
C ILE A 71 -6.53 1.61 -39.05
N LYS A 72 -5.39 1.62 -38.37
CA LYS A 72 -4.88 0.45 -37.67
C LYS A 72 -5.07 0.58 -36.15
N CYS A 73 -5.43 -0.53 -35.53
CA CYS A 73 -5.39 -0.66 -34.07
C CYS A 73 -3.95 -0.76 -33.61
N VAL A 74 -3.48 0.20 -32.86
CA VAL A 74 -2.10 0.22 -32.34
C VAL A 74 -2.09 0.42 -30.83
N PRO A 75 -1.07 -0.08 -30.12
CA PRO A 75 -0.88 0.21 -28.70
C PRO A 75 -0.84 1.72 -28.44
N GLN A 76 -1.33 2.15 -27.30
CA GLN A 76 -1.37 3.56 -26.91
C GLN A 76 -0.03 4.30 -27.13
N ILE A 77 1.07 3.63 -26.86
CA ILE A 77 2.44 4.14 -27.01
C ILE A 77 2.81 4.45 -28.48
N GLN A 78 2.14 3.82 -29.44
CA GLN A 78 2.40 3.97 -30.88
C GLN A 78 1.45 4.96 -31.57
N CYS A 79 0.45 5.48 -30.83
CA CYS A 79 -0.48 6.46 -31.35
C CYS A 79 -0.14 7.85 -30.80
N PRO A 80 0.48 8.77 -31.58
CA PRO A 80 0.83 10.09 -31.12
C PRO A 80 -0.38 10.90 -30.65
N ALA A 81 -0.23 11.66 -29.57
CA ALA A 81 -1.32 12.41 -28.94
C ALA A 81 -2.01 13.41 -29.88
N HIS A 82 -1.27 14.03 -30.80
CA HIS A 82 -1.82 14.99 -31.75
C HIS A 82 -2.72 14.36 -32.84
N VAL A 83 -2.48 13.08 -33.17
CA VAL A 83 -3.33 12.34 -34.12
C VAL A 83 -4.67 11.92 -33.51
N ARG A 84 -4.76 11.94 -32.18
CA ARG A 84 -5.99 11.62 -31.41
C ARG A 84 -6.94 12.81 -31.30
N MET A 85 -6.50 14.03 -31.52
CA MET A 85 -7.24 15.27 -31.24
C MET A 85 -7.87 15.95 -32.48
N GLU A 86 -7.65 15.46 -33.68
CA GLU A 86 -8.17 16.13 -34.89
C GLU A 86 -9.60 15.73 -35.28
N SER A 87 -10.20 14.73 -34.62
CA SER A 87 -11.62 14.44 -34.79
C SER A 87 -12.38 14.82 -33.52
N HIS A 88 -13.46 15.58 -33.67
CA HIS A 88 -14.40 15.91 -32.58
C HIS A 88 -15.14 14.68 -32.01
N GLU A 89 -14.71 13.48 -32.33
CA GLU A 89 -15.22 12.22 -31.81
C GLU A 89 -14.26 11.66 -30.77
N LYS A 90 -14.84 11.05 -29.70
CA LYS A 90 -14.06 10.39 -28.66
C LYS A 90 -13.11 9.36 -29.26
N PRO A 91 -11.85 9.24 -28.80
CA PRO A 91 -10.88 8.28 -29.32
C PRO A 91 -11.47 6.87 -29.28
N GLN A 92 -11.49 6.20 -30.42
CA GLN A 92 -12.08 4.88 -30.58
C GLN A 92 -11.09 3.82 -30.07
N ILE A 93 -11.48 3.09 -29.04
CA ILE A 93 -10.69 2.00 -28.46
C ILE A 93 -10.93 0.73 -29.28
N CYS A 94 -9.88 -0.02 -29.57
CA CYS A 94 -9.87 -1.25 -30.32
C CYS A 94 -9.11 -2.38 -29.62
N ASP A 95 -9.42 -3.63 -29.99
CA ASP A 95 -8.78 -4.80 -29.40
C ASP A 95 -7.48 -5.15 -30.14
N LEU A 96 -6.39 -5.28 -29.37
CA LEU A 96 -5.12 -5.81 -29.82
C LEU A 96 -5.01 -7.32 -29.52
N PRO A 97 -4.18 -8.08 -30.26
CA PRO A 97 -3.87 -9.47 -29.93
C PRO A 97 -3.42 -9.60 -28.47
N ALA A 98 -3.77 -10.71 -27.83
CA ALA A 98 -3.51 -11.02 -26.41
C ALA A 98 -4.34 -10.22 -25.39
N GLY A 99 -5.54 -9.75 -25.76
CA GLY A 99 -6.47 -9.10 -24.82
C GLY A 99 -6.03 -7.72 -24.37
N LYS A 100 -5.12 -7.08 -25.09
CA LYS A 100 -4.71 -5.68 -24.84
C LYS A 100 -5.63 -4.73 -25.60
N PHE A 101 -5.86 -3.55 -25.06
CA PHE A 101 -6.56 -2.48 -25.74
C PHE A 101 -5.56 -1.55 -26.44
N GLY A 102 -5.96 -1.04 -27.60
CA GLY A 102 -5.26 -0.06 -28.37
C GLY A 102 -6.17 1.07 -28.80
N TYR A 103 -5.64 1.98 -29.59
CA TYR A 103 -6.39 3.07 -30.21
C TYR A 103 -6.36 2.94 -31.72
N CYS A 104 -7.47 3.33 -32.36
CA CYS A 104 -7.52 3.44 -33.79
C CYS A 104 -6.72 4.68 -34.23
N CYS A 105 -5.62 4.47 -34.98
CA CYS A 105 -4.75 5.50 -35.51
C CYS A 105 -4.65 5.40 -37.03
N GLU A 106 -4.74 6.55 -37.73
CA GLU A 106 -4.44 6.62 -39.16
C GLU A 106 -2.93 6.39 -39.40
N THR A 107 -2.62 5.28 -40.07
CA THR A 107 -1.24 4.96 -40.45
C THR A 107 -1.03 5.26 -41.91
N GLY A 108 -0.91 6.55 -42.28
CA GLY A 108 -0.62 6.84 -43.65
C GLY A 108 -0.94 8.23 -44.11
N GLN A 109 -0.18 9.20 -43.70
CA GLN A 109 0.27 10.26 -44.58
C GLN A 109 1.66 10.74 -44.08
N ASN A 110 2.63 10.79 -45.00
CA ASN A 110 3.94 11.41 -44.78
C ASN A 110 3.74 12.90 -44.55
N HIS A 111 3.36 13.31 -43.35
CA HIS A 111 3.51 14.69 -42.92
C HIS A 111 4.93 14.87 -42.41
N THR A 112 5.79 15.40 -43.25
CA THR A 112 7.09 15.94 -42.88
C THR A 112 6.84 17.07 -41.89
N ALA A 113 6.95 16.77 -40.61
CA ALA A 113 7.08 17.76 -39.55
C ALA A 113 8.34 18.61 -39.80
N PRO A 114 8.35 19.91 -39.52
CA PRO A 114 9.56 20.73 -39.64
C PRO A 114 10.60 20.13 -38.68
N LYS A 115 11.73 19.70 -39.27
CA LYS A 115 12.87 19.15 -38.54
C LYS A 115 13.34 20.18 -37.52
N PRO A 116 13.50 19.86 -36.24
CA PRO A 116 14.43 20.60 -35.40
C PRO A 116 15.81 20.40 -36.02
N GLN A 117 16.50 21.48 -36.28
CA GLN A 117 17.90 21.43 -36.68
C GLN A 117 18.74 20.94 -35.48
N THR A 118 18.82 19.64 -35.31
CA THR A 118 19.89 19.00 -34.52
C THR A 118 20.79 18.29 -35.51
N SER A 119 22.06 18.64 -35.49
CA SER A 119 23.12 18.03 -36.24
C SER A 119 22.96 16.50 -36.25
N SER A 120 22.78 15.94 -37.45
CA SER A 120 22.80 14.49 -37.71
C SER A 120 24.18 13.95 -37.37
N LYS A 121 24.39 13.54 -36.10
CA LYS A 121 25.34 12.50 -35.82
C LYS A 121 24.68 11.20 -36.31
N GLU A 122 25.29 10.57 -37.31
CA GLU A 122 24.92 9.24 -37.79
C GLU A 122 24.68 8.31 -36.57
N ARG A 123 23.47 7.72 -36.51
CA ARG A 123 23.22 6.65 -35.57
C ARG A 123 24.21 5.53 -35.87
N ARG A 124 25.15 5.29 -34.99
CA ARG A 124 25.98 4.09 -35.03
C ARG A 124 25.03 2.88 -35.02
N SER A 125 24.99 2.15 -36.13
CA SER A 125 24.29 0.88 -36.21
C SER A 125 25.07 -0.16 -35.42
N GLY A 126 24.61 -0.48 -34.21
CA GLY A 126 25.10 -1.55 -33.39
C GLY A 126 25.61 -1.07 -32.01
N PHE A 127 24.82 -1.29 -30.97
CA PHE A 127 25.32 -1.24 -29.60
C PHE A 127 26.37 -2.35 -29.41
N PRO A 128 27.40 -2.13 -28.54
CA PRO A 128 28.24 -3.23 -28.11
C PRO A 128 27.34 -4.35 -27.58
N THR A 129 27.54 -5.55 -28.05
CA THR A 129 26.75 -6.72 -27.60
C THR A 129 27.32 -7.35 -26.34
N ILE A 130 28.48 -6.85 -25.87
CA ILE A 130 29.19 -7.42 -24.72
C ILE A 130 29.67 -6.26 -23.84
N LEU A 131 29.48 -6.39 -22.50
CA LEU A 131 30.11 -5.52 -21.51
C LEU A 131 31.62 -5.73 -21.51
N SER A 132 32.37 -4.63 -21.70
CA SER A 132 33.82 -4.72 -21.59
C SER A 132 34.26 -5.04 -20.17
N PRO A 133 35.29 -5.87 -19.97
CA PRO A 133 35.84 -6.16 -18.65
C PRO A 133 36.22 -4.91 -17.86
N THR A 134 36.63 -3.85 -18.53
CA THR A 134 37.01 -2.56 -17.92
C THR A 134 35.82 -1.81 -17.35
N VAL A 135 34.62 -1.89 -17.96
CA VAL A 135 33.39 -1.31 -17.43
C VAL A 135 32.95 -2.05 -16.16
N LEU A 136 32.98 -3.39 -16.20
CA LEU A 136 32.62 -4.22 -15.06
C LEU A 136 33.54 -3.98 -13.86
N GLU A 137 34.84 -3.97 -14.08
CA GLU A 137 35.81 -3.76 -13.01
C GLU A 137 35.78 -2.34 -12.43
N GLU A 138 35.53 -1.33 -13.25
CA GLU A 138 35.33 0.05 -12.78
C GLU A 138 34.01 0.19 -11.99
N ALA A 139 32.91 -0.41 -12.45
CA ALA A 139 31.64 -0.40 -11.74
C ALA A 139 31.76 -1.08 -10.38
N ARG A 140 32.45 -2.24 -10.31
CA ARG A 140 32.73 -2.96 -9.08
C ARG A 140 33.57 -2.13 -8.11
N ARG A 141 34.65 -1.51 -8.56
CA ARG A 141 35.47 -0.62 -7.72
C ARG A 141 34.68 0.57 -7.18
N ASN A 142 33.81 1.15 -8.02
CA ASN A 142 32.94 2.24 -7.60
C ASN A 142 31.94 1.76 -6.54
N PHE A 143 31.34 0.59 -6.74
CA PHE A 143 30.45 -0.03 -5.76
C PHE A 143 31.15 -0.29 -4.43
N GLU A 144 32.30 -0.97 -4.46
CA GLU A 144 33.12 -1.22 -3.25
C GLU A 144 33.51 0.08 -2.54
N HIS A 145 33.91 1.10 -3.30
CA HIS A 145 34.24 2.42 -2.71
C HIS A 145 33.03 3.07 -2.04
N LEU A 146 31.85 2.97 -2.64
CA LEU A 146 30.62 3.51 -2.06
C LEU A 146 30.17 2.74 -0.83
N MET A 147 30.34 1.42 -0.81
CA MET A 147 29.92 0.60 0.33
C MET A 147 30.91 0.72 1.51
N HIS A 148 32.21 0.75 1.24
CA HIS A 148 33.26 0.73 2.28
C HIS A 148 33.88 2.10 2.55
N GLY A 149 33.77 3.06 1.63
CA GLY A 149 34.56 4.30 1.65
C GLY A 149 34.12 5.35 2.66
N ILE A 150 32.98 5.17 3.33
CA ILE A 150 32.42 6.15 4.24
C ILE A 150 32.47 5.63 5.66
N ALA A 151 33.36 6.24 6.49
CA ALA A 151 33.35 5.99 7.93
C ALA A 151 32.04 6.52 8.52
N GLN A 152 31.11 5.60 8.78
CA GLN A 152 29.85 5.95 9.46
C GLN A 152 30.12 6.49 10.86
N ILE A 153 29.41 7.54 11.23
CA ILE A 153 29.44 8.03 12.60
C ILE A 153 28.83 6.93 13.48
N PRO A 154 29.58 6.37 14.44
CA PRO A 154 29.04 5.31 15.29
C PRO A 154 27.83 5.84 16.05
N VAL A 155 26.70 5.13 15.94
CA VAL A 155 25.54 5.39 16.80
C VAL A 155 25.99 5.19 18.24
N ARG A 156 26.10 6.26 19.03
CA ARG A 156 26.48 6.18 20.45
C ARG A 156 25.38 5.42 21.18
N ARG A 157 25.69 4.21 21.66
CA ARG A 157 24.82 3.48 22.59
C ARG A 157 24.54 4.39 23.79
N GLY A 158 23.27 4.71 24.05
CA GLY A 158 22.85 5.45 25.24
C GLY A 158 22.28 6.85 24.98
N PHE A 159 22.29 7.37 23.75
CA PHE A 159 21.40 8.47 23.40
C PHE A 159 20.03 7.91 23.00
N PRO A 160 18.93 8.61 23.35
CA PRO A 160 17.63 8.24 22.82
C PRO A 160 17.77 8.26 21.29
N ASP A 161 17.74 7.08 20.68
CA ASP A 161 17.63 6.96 19.24
C ASP A 161 16.39 7.74 18.86
N PHE A 162 16.58 8.86 18.18
CA PHE A 162 15.47 9.56 17.58
C PHE A 162 14.62 8.57 16.80
N ALA A 163 13.35 8.85 16.69
CA ALA A 163 12.33 8.01 16.08
C ALA A 163 12.73 7.25 14.81
N HIS A 164 13.78 7.65 14.12
CA HIS A 164 14.29 6.94 12.95
C HIS A 164 14.85 5.55 13.24
N GLY A 165 15.51 5.37 14.39
CA GLY A 165 16.03 4.06 14.78
C GLY A 165 14.92 3.02 14.92
N LEU A 166 13.79 3.42 15.48
CA LEU A 166 12.66 2.57 15.76
C LEU A 166 11.92 2.10 14.49
N VAL A 167 11.70 3.00 13.55
CA VAL A 167 11.04 2.68 12.27
C VAL A 167 11.80 1.59 11.53
N PHE A 168 13.11 1.73 11.49
CA PHE A 168 13.95 0.84 10.72
C PHE A 168 14.26 -0.46 11.45
N HIS A 169 14.35 -0.45 12.76
CA HIS A 169 14.57 -1.67 13.54
C HIS A 169 13.37 -2.61 13.51
N SER A 170 12.15 -2.10 13.55
CA SER A 170 10.94 -2.92 13.55
C SER A 170 10.51 -3.39 12.16
N THR A 171 10.80 -2.59 11.12
CA THR A 171 10.42 -2.94 9.75
C THR A 171 11.46 -3.76 9.01
N ALA A 172 12.64 -3.93 9.58
CA ALA A 172 13.80 -4.37 8.84
C ALA A 172 14.65 -5.38 9.59
N LYS A 173 14.08 -6.51 10.00
CA LYS A 173 14.86 -7.75 9.92
C LYS A 173 15.07 -8.02 8.43
N ASP A 174 16.09 -7.39 7.84
CA ASP A 174 16.60 -7.94 6.61
C ASP A 174 17.34 -9.21 6.97
N ASP A 175 16.90 -10.30 6.40
CA ASP A 175 17.73 -11.47 6.33
C ASP A 175 18.95 -11.17 5.42
N LEU A 176 20.00 -11.87 5.63
CA LEU A 176 21.23 -11.75 4.83
C LEU A 176 20.95 -11.96 3.33
N HIS A 177 19.88 -12.66 3.00
CA HIS A 177 19.47 -12.92 1.62
C HIS A 177 18.99 -11.65 0.92
N ASN A 178 18.06 -10.90 1.52
CA ASN A 178 17.57 -9.64 0.94
C ASN A 178 18.67 -8.58 0.85
N PHE A 179 19.60 -8.56 1.81
CA PHE A 179 20.76 -7.69 1.75
C PHE A 179 21.68 -8.04 0.56
N ALA A 180 21.97 -9.32 0.34
CA ALA A 180 22.76 -9.77 -0.80
C ALA A 180 22.08 -9.46 -2.14
N ILE A 181 20.77 -9.68 -2.24
CA ILE A 181 19.97 -9.32 -3.43
C ILE A 181 20.08 -7.82 -3.72
N SER A 182 19.92 -6.99 -2.70
CA SER A 182 19.99 -5.53 -2.86
C SER A 182 21.37 -5.05 -3.33
N ASN A 183 22.45 -5.56 -2.76
CA ASN A 183 23.80 -5.20 -3.15
C ASN A 183 24.10 -5.62 -4.59
N SER A 184 23.65 -6.81 -4.99
CA SER A 184 23.76 -7.28 -6.36
C SER A 184 23.05 -6.36 -7.36
N ALA A 185 21.84 -5.93 -7.01
CA ALA A 185 21.04 -5.03 -7.83
C ALA A 185 21.67 -3.63 -7.96
N ILE A 186 22.24 -3.12 -6.87
CA ILE A 186 22.94 -1.82 -6.87
C ILE A 186 24.17 -1.87 -7.79
N GLU A 187 24.96 -2.94 -7.71
CA GLU A 187 26.12 -3.13 -8.60
C GLU A 187 25.68 -3.20 -10.09
N GLN A 188 24.58 -3.91 -10.40
CA GLN A 188 24.02 -3.96 -11.75
C GLN A 188 23.57 -2.59 -12.25
N VAL A 189 22.89 -1.81 -11.41
CA VAL A 189 22.43 -0.46 -11.77
C VAL A 189 23.61 0.48 -11.98
N MET A 190 24.63 0.45 -11.12
CA MET A 190 25.85 1.24 -11.30
C MET A 190 26.60 0.85 -12.57
N THR A 191 26.62 -0.44 -12.91
CA THR A 191 27.17 -0.92 -14.19
C THR A 191 26.39 -0.33 -15.36
N THR A 192 25.06 -0.31 -15.27
CA THR A 192 24.18 0.29 -16.30
C THR A 192 24.46 1.78 -16.48
N GLN A 193 24.55 2.54 -15.38
CA GLN A 193 24.90 3.97 -15.40
C GLN A 193 26.25 4.23 -16.06
N LEU A 194 27.27 3.46 -15.68
CA LEU A 194 28.62 3.62 -16.23
C LEU A 194 28.68 3.24 -17.71
N PHE A 195 28.04 2.13 -18.10
CA PHE A 195 27.95 1.72 -19.49
C PHE A 195 27.22 2.75 -20.36
N GLY A 196 26.03 3.19 -19.90
CA GLY A 196 25.25 4.21 -20.60
C GLY A 196 26.05 5.50 -20.85
N LYS A 197 26.81 5.93 -19.82
CA LYS A 197 27.67 7.12 -19.93
C LYS A 197 28.85 6.92 -20.89
N LYS A 198 29.54 5.78 -20.83
CA LYS A 198 30.72 5.50 -21.68
C LYS A 198 30.34 5.27 -23.12
N GLU A 199 29.31 4.49 -23.37
CA GLU A 199 28.89 4.11 -24.72
C GLU A 199 27.86 5.08 -25.30
N GLN A 200 27.47 6.11 -24.56
CA GLN A 200 26.46 7.13 -24.94
C GLN A 200 25.13 6.48 -25.36
N VAL A 201 24.70 5.45 -24.62
CA VAL A 201 23.43 4.76 -24.86
C VAL A 201 22.27 5.65 -24.44
N PRO A 202 21.26 5.87 -25.29
CA PRO A 202 20.06 6.58 -24.90
C PRO A 202 19.35 5.87 -23.73
N VAL A 203 18.89 6.64 -22.77
CA VAL A 203 18.20 6.11 -21.57
C VAL A 203 16.96 5.30 -21.94
N GLU A 204 16.25 5.74 -22.98
CA GLU A 204 15.07 5.06 -23.52
C GLU A 204 15.34 3.61 -23.91
N ASP A 205 16.56 3.30 -24.35
CA ASP A 205 16.92 1.94 -24.74
C ASP A 205 17.06 1.00 -23.52
N PHE A 206 17.45 1.51 -22.33
CA PHE A 206 17.41 0.75 -21.08
C PHE A 206 15.99 0.56 -20.58
N ILE A 207 15.14 1.58 -20.71
CA ILE A 207 13.74 1.53 -20.29
C ILE A 207 12.93 0.55 -21.13
N THR A 208 13.20 0.50 -22.42
CA THR A 208 12.49 -0.36 -23.39
C THR A 208 13.10 -1.73 -23.57
N ASN A 209 14.14 -2.07 -22.81
CA ASN A 209 14.92 -3.30 -22.91
C ASN A 209 15.50 -3.55 -24.32
N ASN A 210 15.84 -2.48 -25.04
CA ASN A 210 16.45 -2.56 -26.36
C ASN A 210 17.96 -2.86 -26.30
N VAL A 211 18.58 -2.79 -25.12
CA VAL A 211 19.99 -3.12 -24.92
C VAL A 211 20.10 -4.62 -24.69
N PRO A 212 20.65 -5.41 -25.64
CA PRO A 212 20.58 -6.89 -25.57
C PRO A 212 21.64 -7.50 -24.64
N ILE A 213 22.24 -6.71 -23.75
CA ILE A 213 23.32 -7.14 -22.87
C ILE A 213 22.75 -7.75 -21.60
N LYS A 214 23.12 -8.99 -21.32
CA LYS A 214 22.75 -9.72 -20.11
C LYS A 214 23.94 -9.89 -19.17
N PHE A 215 23.71 -9.76 -17.87
CA PHE A 215 24.71 -10.05 -16.86
C PHE A 215 25.06 -11.54 -16.75
N THR A 216 24.19 -12.44 -17.26
CA THR A 216 24.44 -13.90 -17.26
C THR A 216 25.71 -14.31 -17.99
N GLU A 217 26.18 -13.49 -18.91
CA GLU A 217 27.42 -13.75 -19.71
C GLU A 217 28.63 -12.98 -19.14
N THR A 218 28.54 -12.46 -17.92
CA THR A 218 29.56 -11.65 -17.26
C THR A 218 29.95 -12.23 -15.91
N PRO A 219 31.04 -11.76 -15.27
CA PRO A 219 31.37 -12.10 -13.88
C PRO A 219 30.26 -11.79 -12.88
N LEU A 220 29.29 -10.94 -13.23
CA LEU A 220 28.12 -10.63 -12.41
C LEU A 220 26.99 -11.67 -12.56
N ALA A 221 27.19 -12.75 -13.30
CA ALA A 221 26.20 -13.81 -13.50
C ALA A 221 25.69 -14.43 -12.20
N HIS A 222 26.53 -14.46 -11.16
CA HIS A 222 26.14 -14.95 -9.84
C HIS A 222 25.08 -14.08 -9.14
N HIS A 223 24.87 -12.86 -9.58
CA HIS A 223 23.81 -11.97 -9.12
C HIS A 223 22.47 -12.23 -9.83
N CYS A 224 22.46 -13.02 -10.88
CA CYS A 224 21.25 -13.39 -11.59
C CYS A 224 20.57 -14.56 -10.87
N GLN A 225 19.34 -14.38 -10.44
CA GLN A 225 18.57 -15.48 -9.86
C GLN A 225 18.12 -16.44 -10.96
N PRO A 226 18.53 -17.71 -10.95
CA PRO A 226 17.97 -18.66 -11.89
C PRO A 226 16.51 -18.91 -11.57
N PRO A 227 15.64 -19.14 -12.59
CA PRO A 227 14.28 -19.57 -12.35
C PRO A 227 14.27 -20.80 -11.44
N PRO A 228 13.38 -20.86 -10.43
CA PRO A 228 13.27 -22.04 -9.59
C PRO A 228 12.77 -23.24 -10.41
N ILE A 229 13.22 -24.43 -10.05
CA ILE A 229 12.71 -25.66 -10.63
C ILE A 229 11.36 -25.95 -9.98
N CYS A 230 10.27 -25.67 -10.70
CA CYS A 230 8.91 -25.93 -10.25
C CYS A 230 8.60 -27.43 -10.36
N GLY A 231 9.02 -28.22 -9.37
CA GLY A 231 8.95 -29.68 -9.42
C GLY A 231 7.54 -30.26 -9.49
N ASN A 232 6.55 -29.63 -8.87
CA ASN A 232 5.16 -30.06 -8.89
C ASN A 232 4.22 -28.90 -9.26
N ILE A 233 4.08 -28.66 -10.55
CA ILE A 233 3.15 -27.65 -11.10
C ILE A 233 1.69 -27.96 -10.70
N ARG A 234 1.38 -29.17 -10.27
CA ARG A 234 0.07 -29.61 -9.82
C ARG A 234 -0.09 -29.54 -8.30
N SER A 235 0.84 -28.90 -7.58
CA SER A 235 0.64 -28.67 -6.14
C SER A 235 -0.71 -27.94 -5.93
N ILE A 236 -1.54 -28.50 -5.08
CA ILE A 236 -2.83 -27.90 -4.70
C ILE A 236 -2.66 -26.72 -3.75
N TYR A 237 -1.48 -26.55 -3.20
CA TYR A 237 -1.16 -25.44 -2.30
C TYR A 237 -0.12 -24.52 -2.93
N ARG A 238 -0.31 -23.20 -2.75
CA ARG A 238 0.71 -22.21 -3.12
C ARG A 238 1.95 -22.33 -2.24
N SER A 239 3.13 -22.05 -2.77
CA SER A 239 4.36 -21.95 -2.00
C SER A 239 4.26 -20.84 -0.95
N MET A 240 5.15 -20.82 0.05
CA MET A 240 5.16 -19.79 1.07
C MET A 240 5.77 -18.47 0.56
N ASP A 241 6.69 -18.57 -0.37
CA ASP A 241 7.43 -17.45 -0.95
C ASP A 241 6.81 -16.91 -2.26
N GLY A 242 5.71 -17.49 -2.74
CA GLY A 242 5.04 -17.10 -3.99
C GLY A 242 5.69 -17.65 -5.27
N THR A 243 6.80 -18.39 -5.17
CA THR A 243 7.43 -19.00 -6.36
C THR A 243 6.51 -20.03 -7.02
N CYS A 244 6.68 -20.21 -8.34
CA CYS A 244 5.91 -21.19 -9.13
C CYS A 244 4.39 -20.98 -9.11
N ASN A 245 3.91 -19.81 -8.72
CA ASN A 245 2.51 -19.45 -8.92
C ASN A 245 2.20 -19.43 -10.42
N ASN A 246 3.02 -18.77 -11.23
CA ASN A 246 2.94 -18.87 -12.68
C ASN A 246 3.63 -20.18 -13.15
N PRO A 247 2.94 -21.04 -13.97
CA PRO A 247 3.48 -22.32 -14.38
C PRO A 247 4.59 -22.22 -15.45
N GLU A 248 4.72 -21.06 -16.11
CA GLU A 248 5.75 -20.85 -17.14
C GLU A 248 7.11 -20.67 -16.48
N PRO A 249 8.15 -21.44 -16.84
CA PRO A 249 9.45 -21.39 -16.18
C PRO A 249 10.06 -19.98 -16.11
N GLN A 250 9.96 -19.18 -17.19
CA GLN A 250 10.50 -17.84 -17.28
C GLN A 250 9.73 -16.84 -16.39
N ARG A 251 8.54 -17.20 -15.90
CA ARG A 251 7.65 -16.38 -15.08
C ARG A 251 7.43 -16.96 -13.69
N SER A 252 8.13 -18.02 -13.36
CA SER A 252 7.99 -18.74 -12.10
C SER A 252 8.33 -17.89 -10.85
N LEU A 253 9.06 -16.78 -11.03
CA LEU A 253 9.38 -15.81 -10.00
C LEU A 253 8.38 -14.63 -9.94
N TRP A 254 7.44 -14.51 -10.88
CA TRP A 254 6.49 -13.43 -10.88
C TRP A 254 5.60 -13.47 -9.62
N GLY A 255 5.61 -12.38 -8.86
CA GLY A 255 4.87 -12.27 -7.62
C GLY A 255 5.53 -12.94 -6.40
N ALA A 256 6.72 -13.51 -6.54
CA ALA A 256 7.45 -14.08 -5.41
C ALA A 256 8.08 -13.00 -4.51
N ALA A 257 8.32 -13.34 -3.26
CA ALA A 257 9.06 -12.51 -2.31
C ALA A 257 10.50 -12.26 -2.80
N GLY A 258 11.05 -11.10 -2.52
CA GLY A 258 12.39 -10.73 -2.96
C GLY A 258 12.48 -10.31 -4.44
N GLN A 259 11.35 -10.20 -5.14
CA GLN A 259 11.30 -9.81 -6.54
C GLN A 259 11.06 -8.30 -6.71
N PRO A 260 11.40 -7.74 -7.90
CA PRO A 260 11.21 -6.32 -8.17
C PRO A 260 9.75 -5.93 -8.30
N MET A 261 9.48 -4.69 -7.91
CA MET A 261 8.24 -4.00 -8.25
C MET A 261 8.22 -3.64 -9.74
N GLU A 262 7.02 -3.60 -10.31
CA GLU A 262 6.78 -3.12 -11.68
C GLU A 262 6.36 -1.64 -11.70
N ARG A 263 6.04 -1.11 -12.88
CA ARG A 263 5.62 0.27 -13.09
C ARG A 263 4.49 0.38 -14.11
N MET A 264 3.67 1.41 -13.95
CA MET A 264 2.69 1.80 -14.97
C MET A 264 3.31 2.74 -16.01
N LEU A 265 4.22 3.62 -15.57
CA LEU A 265 4.96 4.55 -16.41
C LEU A 265 6.48 4.38 -16.25
N PRO A 266 7.28 4.71 -17.25
CA PRO A 266 8.73 4.79 -17.13
C PRO A 266 9.16 5.68 -15.97
N PRO A 267 10.29 5.37 -15.28
CA PRO A 267 10.72 6.13 -14.11
C PRO A 267 11.10 7.57 -14.48
N ALA A 268 10.84 8.50 -13.57
CA ALA A 268 11.29 9.89 -13.64
C ALA A 268 12.59 10.09 -12.83
N TYR A 269 13.57 9.22 -13.02
CA TYR A 269 14.91 9.44 -12.48
C TYR A 269 15.64 10.52 -13.26
N GLU A 270 16.45 11.35 -12.61
CA GLU A 270 17.21 12.44 -13.23
C GLU A 270 18.12 11.94 -14.37
N ASP A 271 18.76 10.81 -14.15
CA ASP A 271 19.62 10.14 -15.14
C ASP A 271 18.87 9.05 -15.93
N GLY A 272 17.56 8.92 -15.71
CA GLY A 272 16.70 7.89 -16.28
C GLY A 272 16.96 6.48 -15.74
N ILE A 273 17.94 6.28 -14.88
CA ILE A 273 18.36 4.95 -14.40
C ILE A 273 18.11 4.78 -12.91
N TRP A 274 18.58 5.70 -12.05
CA TRP A 274 18.40 5.55 -10.61
C TRP A 274 18.55 6.82 -9.77
N THR A 275 19.08 7.90 -10.31
CA THR A 275 19.22 9.16 -9.55
C THR A 275 17.83 9.73 -9.21
N PRO A 276 17.49 9.96 -7.92
CA PRO A 276 16.15 10.43 -7.57
C PRO A 276 15.79 11.76 -8.19
N ARG A 277 14.49 11.95 -8.46
CA ARG A 277 13.97 13.22 -8.96
C ARG A 277 14.19 14.35 -7.94
N ALA A 278 14.97 15.36 -8.32
CA ALA A 278 15.37 16.47 -7.48
C ALA A 278 15.03 17.85 -8.09
N HIS A 279 14.72 17.90 -9.38
CA HIS A 279 14.44 19.15 -10.10
C HIS A 279 12.99 19.19 -10.60
N SER A 280 12.46 20.38 -10.64
CA SER A 280 11.18 20.69 -11.25
C SER A 280 11.29 20.77 -12.78
N SER A 281 10.16 20.90 -13.46
CA SER A 281 10.07 20.97 -14.92
C SER A 281 10.82 22.15 -15.54
N ASP A 282 11.06 23.20 -14.75
CA ASP A 282 11.85 24.37 -15.17
C ASP A 282 13.35 24.24 -14.85
N GLY A 283 13.80 23.10 -14.32
CA GLY A 283 15.18 22.83 -13.94
C GLY A 283 15.61 23.40 -12.58
N THR A 284 14.71 24.06 -11.84
CA THR A 284 15.00 24.52 -10.48
C THR A 284 14.85 23.36 -9.48
N PRO A 285 15.54 23.37 -8.32
CA PRO A 285 15.37 22.34 -7.32
C PRO A 285 13.92 22.24 -6.83
N LEU A 286 13.39 21.03 -6.70
CA LEU A 286 12.12 20.76 -6.03
C LEU A 286 12.19 21.17 -4.58
N LEU A 287 11.11 21.76 -4.06
CA LEU A 287 11.05 22.10 -2.64
C LEU A 287 11.05 20.83 -1.76
N GLY A 288 11.59 20.99 -0.54
CA GLY A 288 11.72 19.91 0.43
C GLY A 288 10.37 19.28 0.80
N ALA A 289 10.34 17.98 0.97
CA ALA A 289 9.13 17.22 1.27
C ALA A 289 8.43 17.70 2.55
N ARG A 290 9.19 18.11 3.59
CA ARG A 290 8.60 18.67 4.82
C ARG A 290 7.93 20.02 4.57
N LYS A 291 8.49 20.87 3.71
CA LYS A 291 7.87 22.16 3.35
C LYS A 291 6.53 21.95 2.65
N ILE A 292 6.47 20.99 1.74
CA ILE A 292 5.24 20.59 1.04
C ILE A 292 4.21 20.04 2.04
N SER A 293 4.61 19.08 2.87
CA SER A 293 3.76 18.46 3.89
C SER A 293 3.09 19.53 4.77
N ARG A 294 3.86 20.40 5.43
CA ARG A 294 3.33 21.40 6.35
C ARG A 294 2.50 22.52 5.68
N THR A 295 2.70 22.74 4.37
CA THR A 295 1.97 23.80 3.65
C THR A 295 0.63 23.30 3.11
N LEU A 296 0.61 22.07 2.56
CA LEU A 296 -0.59 21.53 1.93
C LEU A 296 -1.47 20.74 2.88
N LEU A 297 -0.86 20.04 3.84
CA LEU A 297 -1.57 19.09 4.69
C LEU A 297 -1.75 19.67 6.09
N SER A 298 -2.98 19.65 6.56
CA SER A 298 -3.37 20.18 7.87
C SER A 298 -4.02 19.08 8.70
N ASP A 299 -4.00 19.23 10.03
CA ASP A 299 -4.76 18.36 10.92
C ASP A 299 -6.15 18.97 11.13
N VAL A 300 -7.09 18.52 10.35
CA VAL A 300 -8.50 18.90 10.47
C VAL A 300 -9.31 17.64 10.67
N ASP A 301 -10.06 17.60 11.77
CA ASP A 301 -10.95 16.48 12.05
C ASP A 301 -12.13 16.47 11.07
N ARG A 302 -12.14 15.46 10.20
CA ARG A 302 -13.16 15.23 9.16
C ARG A 302 -13.60 13.77 9.17
N PRO A 303 -14.38 13.37 10.19
CA PRO A 303 -14.85 11.99 10.29
C PRO A 303 -15.69 11.62 9.06
N HIS A 304 -15.48 10.41 8.56
CA HIS A 304 -16.26 9.90 7.42
C HIS A 304 -17.69 9.60 7.87
N PRO A 305 -18.73 10.05 7.13
CA PRO A 305 -20.12 9.90 7.56
C PRO A 305 -20.60 8.45 7.64
N MET A 306 -20.05 7.55 6.82
CA MET A 306 -20.51 6.16 6.68
C MET A 306 -19.50 5.14 7.19
N TYR A 307 -18.21 5.29 6.86
CA TYR A 307 -17.22 4.24 7.08
C TYR A 307 -16.44 4.42 8.39
N ASN A 308 -16.03 3.29 8.95
CA ASN A 308 -15.37 3.21 10.25
C ASN A 308 -13.88 2.88 10.16
N LEU A 309 -13.17 2.86 11.30
CA LEU A 309 -11.74 2.58 11.36
C LEU A 309 -11.37 1.17 10.87
N MET A 310 -12.33 0.25 10.77
CA MET A 310 -12.07 -1.09 10.23
C MET A 310 -11.62 -1.02 8.76
N VAL A 311 -12.15 -0.07 7.98
CA VAL A 311 -11.70 0.16 6.58
C VAL A 311 -10.22 0.52 6.55
N MET A 312 -9.81 1.49 7.37
CA MET A 312 -8.40 1.91 7.47
C MET A 312 -7.51 0.75 7.91
N GLN A 313 -7.93 0.03 8.96
CA GLN A 313 -7.09 -1.02 9.55
C GLN A 313 -7.00 -2.28 8.69
N PHE A 314 -8.08 -2.68 8.03
CA PHE A 314 -8.07 -3.78 7.07
C PHE A 314 -7.20 -3.43 5.85
N GLY A 315 -7.29 -2.19 5.38
CA GLY A 315 -6.40 -1.65 4.34
C GLY A 315 -4.92 -1.76 4.72
N GLN A 316 -4.56 -1.51 6.00
CA GLN A 316 -3.19 -1.70 6.47
C GLN A 316 -2.77 -3.17 6.51
N VAL A 317 -3.65 -4.10 6.90
CA VAL A 317 -3.37 -5.55 6.84
C VAL A 317 -3.06 -5.98 5.40
N LEU A 318 -3.88 -5.57 4.44
CA LEU A 318 -3.63 -5.85 3.01
C LEU A 318 -2.35 -5.20 2.51
N ALA A 319 -2.06 -3.94 2.90
CA ALA A 319 -0.80 -3.28 2.53
C ALA A 319 0.42 -4.08 3.01
N HIS A 320 0.33 -4.67 4.21
CA HIS A 320 1.39 -5.51 4.76
C HIS A 320 1.46 -6.88 4.09
N ASP A 321 0.35 -7.39 3.61
CA ASP A 321 0.27 -8.66 2.88
C ASP A 321 1.01 -8.60 1.54
N ILE A 322 0.79 -7.52 0.79
CA ILE A 322 1.23 -7.42 -0.61
C ILE A 322 2.49 -6.57 -0.81
N SER A 323 2.99 -5.88 0.20
CA SER A 323 4.13 -4.97 0.08
C SER A 323 4.91 -4.80 1.38
N GLN A 324 6.21 -5.04 1.28
CA GLN A 324 7.17 -4.63 2.30
C GLN A 324 8.47 -4.19 1.63
N THR A 325 8.71 -2.89 1.61
CA THR A 325 9.99 -2.34 1.14
C THR A 325 11.03 -2.36 2.26
N SER A 326 12.29 -2.49 1.88
CA SER A 326 13.45 -2.33 2.74
C SER A 326 14.25 -1.11 2.34
N SER A 327 14.94 -0.48 3.31
CA SER A 327 15.92 0.55 3.01
C SER A 327 17.32 -0.07 2.88
N ILE A 328 18.14 0.55 2.03
CA ILE A 328 19.55 0.18 1.90
C ILE A 328 20.23 0.26 3.28
N ARG A 329 21.13 -0.69 3.56
CA ARG A 329 21.82 -0.82 4.85
C ARG A 329 23.31 -0.80 4.69
N LEU A 330 24.00 -0.62 5.81
CA LEU A 330 25.43 -0.83 5.91
C LEU A 330 25.75 -2.33 5.85
N GLU A 331 26.99 -2.67 5.55
CA GLU A 331 27.45 -4.07 5.47
C GLU A 331 27.24 -4.88 6.75
N ASP A 332 27.32 -4.22 7.91
CA ASP A 332 27.07 -4.84 9.20
C ASP A 332 25.57 -4.99 9.52
N GLY A 333 24.70 -4.69 8.55
CA GLY A 333 23.23 -4.70 8.66
C GLY A 333 22.65 -3.54 9.45
N ASN A 334 23.47 -2.60 9.91
CA ASN A 334 23.02 -1.41 10.63
C ASN A 334 22.37 -0.40 9.70
N LEU A 335 21.68 0.56 10.30
CA LEU A 335 20.99 1.63 9.60
C LEU A 335 21.97 2.66 9.06
N VAL A 336 21.67 3.19 7.88
CA VAL A 336 22.37 4.32 7.30
C VAL A 336 21.93 5.60 8.03
N GLN A 337 22.90 6.35 8.56
CA GLN A 337 22.68 7.66 9.14
C GLN A 337 22.88 8.74 8.08
N CYS A 338 21.89 9.61 7.92
CA CYS A 338 21.92 10.73 6.98
C CYS A 338 21.87 12.09 7.68
N CYS A 339 21.53 12.09 8.96
CA CYS A 339 21.46 13.26 9.82
C CYS A 339 22.39 13.09 11.03
N SER A 340 22.76 14.18 11.68
CA SER A 340 23.37 14.10 12.99
C SER A 340 22.45 13.35 13.97
N PRO A 341 22.97 12.72 15.03
CA PRO A 341 22.16 11.96 16.00
C PRO A 341 20.99 12.75 16.58
N GLU A 342 21.13 14.06 16.74
CA GLU A 342 20.08 14.94 17.27
C GLU A 342 19.18 15.53 16.17
N GLY A 343 19.37 15.17 14.89
CA GLY A 343 18.62 15.73 13.78
C GLY A 343 18.90 17.22 13.49
N LYS A 344 19.98 17.80 14.04
CA LYS A 344 20.29 19.23 13.89
C LYS A 344 20.79 19.60 12.51
N VAL A 345 21.53 18.70 11.87
CA VAL A 345 22.11 18.94 10.53
C VAL A 345 22.09 17.65 9.71
N ALA A 346 21.99 17.81 8.39
CA ALA A 346 22.32 16.74 7.47
C ALA A 346 23.83 16.48 7.50
N LEU A 347 24.26 15.23 7.31
CA LEU A 347 25.67 14.90 7.21
C LEU A 347 26.29 15.56 5.98
N SER A 348 27.57 15.94 6.08
CA SER A 348 28.29 16.46 4.92
C SER A 348 28.40 15.41 3.81
N PRO A 349 28.59 15.79 2.54
CA PRO A 349 28.74 14.82 1.44
C PRO A 349 29.82 13.78 1.69
N GLN A 350 30.90 14.13 2.41
CA GLN A 350 32.01 13.25 2.75
C GLN A 350 31.66 12.24 3.85
N GLN A 351 30.62 12.50 4.62
CA GLN A 351 30.13 11.65 5.71
C GLN A 351 28.81 10.98 5.36
N SER A 352 28.21 11.35 4.24
CA SER A 352 26.89 10.88 3.82
C SER A 352 27.01 9.63 2.97
N HIS A 353 26.33 8.56 3.35
CA HIS A 353 26.21 7.36 2.52
C HIS A 353 25.45 7.67 1.22
N PHE A 354 25.78 7.01 0.12
CA PHE A 354 25.14 7.24 -1.19
C PHE A 354 23.62 7.02 -1.18
N ALA A 355 23.13 6.21 -0.26
CA ALA A 355 21.69 5.95 -0.07
C ALA A 355 20.99 7.05 0.74
N CYS A 356 21.71 8.08 1.19
CA CYS A 356 21.10 9.16 1.94
C CYS A 356 20.26 10.07 1.05
N MET A 357 19.04 10.35 1.50
CA MET A 357 18.13 11.31 0.88
C MET A 357 17.35 12.05 1.99
N PRO A 358 18.08 12.76 2.92
CA PRO A 358 17.47 13.32 4.11
C PRO A 358 16.37 14.32 3.79
N ILE A 359 15.34 14.37 4.66
CA ILE A 359 14.28 15.37 4.56
C ILE A 359 14.73 16.59 5.34
N HIS A 360 14.94 17.69 4.62
CA HIS A 360 15.31 18.97 5.22
C HIS A 360 14.14 19.62 5.94
N VAL A 361 14.41 20.22 7.10
CA VAL A 361 13.47 21.01 7.89
C VAL A 361 13.89 22.46 7.83
N GLU A 362 13.02 23.29 7.28
CA GLU A 362 13.25 24.71 7.11
C GLU A 362 13.36 25.44 8.47
N PRO A 363 14.13 26.54 8.57
CA PRO A 363 14.23 27.33 9.79
C PRO A 363 12.88 27.88 10.29
N ASP A 364 11.93 28.09 9.41
CA ASP A 364 10.59 28.58 9.69
C ASP A 364 9.57 27.46 9.97
N ASP A 365 10.01 26.21 10.19
CA ASP A 365 9.13 25.13 10.65
C ASP A 365 8.77 25.33 12.12
N GLU A 366 7.53 25.71 12.37
CA GLU A 366 7.04 26.06 13.71
C GLU A 366 7.15 24.89 14.72
N PHE A 367 7.10 23.64 14.24
CA PHE A 367 7.15 22.47 15.11
C PHE A 367 8.57 21.95 15.31
N PHE A 368 9.20 21.44 14.27
CA PHE A 368 10.52 20.80 14.38
C PHE A 368 11.64 21.78 14.72
N ALA A 369 11.54 23.02 14.23
CA ALA A 369 12.54 24.05 14.55
C ALA A 369 12.57 24.42 16.03
N ALA A 370 11.45 24.32 16.74
CA ALA A 370 11.38 24.54 18.19
C ALA A 370 12.25 23.55 18.98
N PHE A 371 12.49 22.35 18.45
CA PHE A 371 13.38 21.34 19.00
C PHE A 371 14.81 21.42 18.43
N GLY A 372 15.11 22.42 17.61
CA GLY A 372 16.38 22.54 16.92
C GLY A 372 16.62 21.52 15.80
N VAL A 373 15.59 20.79 15.39
CA VAL A 373 15.66 19.78 14.33
C VAL A 373 15.67 20.45 12.96
N ARG A 374 16.60 20.06 12.10
CA ARG A 374 16.78 20.55 10.73
C ARG A 374 16.88 19.43 9.71
N CYS A 375 16.89 18.18 10.16
CA CYS A 375 17.12 17.02 9.34
C CYS A 375 16.33 15.84 9.89
N LEU A 376 15.44 15.25 9.09
CA LEU A 376 14.80 13.97 9.38
C LEU A 376 15.48 12.91 8.53
N ASN A 377 15.89 11.81 9.17
CA ASN A 377 16.60 10.74 8.49
C ASN A 377 15.72 10.08 7.43
N PHE A 378 16.25 9.91 6.23
CA PHE A 378 15.59 9.18 5.16
C PHE A 378 16.63 8.47 4.30
N VAL A 379 16.42 7.18 4.10
CA VAL A 379 17.30 6.30 3.34
C VAL A 379 16.55 5.74 2.14
N ARG A 380 17.20 5.64 1.00
CA ARG A 380 16.66 5.07 -0.23
C ARG A 380 16.32 3.60 -0.08
N LEU A 381 15.37 3.15 -0.89
CA LEU A 381 14.93 1.75 -0.89
C LEU A 381 15.97 0.83 -1.53
N SER A 382 16.03 -0.37 -0.98
CA SER A 382 16.73 -1.51 -1.56
C SER A 382 16.19 -1.83 -2.96
N LEU A 383 17.08 -2.29 -3.83
CA LEU A 383 16.75 -2.69 -5.19
C LEU A 383 16.72 -4.21 -5.32
N ALA A 384 16.00 -4.68 -6.34
CA ALA A 384 16.06 -6.05 -6.82
C ALA A 384 16.71 -6.10 -8.20
N PRO A 385 17.43 -7.17 -8.54
CA PRO A 385 17.97 -7.37 -9.88
C PRO A 385 16.86 -7.37 -10.93
N SER A 386 17.19 -6.96 -12.15
CA SER A 386 16.25 -7.09 -13.27
C SER A 386 15.88 -8.57 -13.46
N PRO A 387 14.59 -8.91 -13.62
CA PRO A 387 14.14 -10.30 -13.77
C PRO A 387 14.83 -11.05 -14.92
N ASP A 388 15.10 -10.35 -16.01
CA ASP A 388 15.78 -10.90 -17.19
C ASP A 388 17.30 -10.82 -17.09
N CYS A 389 17.80 -10.35 -15.95
CA CYS A 389 19.23 -10.13 -15.71
C CYS A 389 19.91 -9.28 -16.80
N GLN A 390 19.20 -8.23 -17.26
CA GLN A 390 19.66 -7.28 -18.27
C GLN A 390 20.05 -5.94 -17.67
N LEU A 391 20.83 -5.17 -18.41
CA LEU A 391 21.05 -3.76 -18.10
C LEU A 391 19.70 -3.03 -18.09
N SER A 392 19.35 -2.41 -16.97
CA SER A 392 18.08 -1.76 -16.78
C SER A 392 18.16 -0.68 -15.70
N TYR A 393 17.09 0.08 -15.57
CA TYR A 393 16.92 1.04 -14.46
C TYR A 393 16.69 0.34 -13.10
N GLY A 394 16.93 1.06 -12.02
CA GLY A 394 16.74 0.56 -10.66
C GLY A 394 15.28 0.23 -10.33
N LYS A 395 15.01 -1.01 -9.97
CA LYS A 395 13.70 -1.51 -9.56
C LYS A 395 13.71 -1.77 -8.06
N GLN A 396 12.67 -1.31 -7.35
CA GLN A 396 12.57 -1.50 -5.90
C GLN A 396 12.23 -2.93 -5.54
N LEU A 397 12.86 -3.41 -4.46
CA LEU A 397 12.64 -4.73 -3.88
C LEU A 397 11.38 -4.72 -3.00
N THR A 398 10.54 -5.76 -3.08
CA THR A 398 9.60 -6.10 -2.01
C THR A 398 9.95 -7.43 -1.36
N LYS A 399 9.84 -7.49 -0.03
CA LYS A 399 10.31 -8.64 0.78
C LYS A 399 9.24 -9.71 0.97
N VAL A 400 7.98 -9.37 0.75
CA VAL A 400 6.83 -10.26 0.87
C VAL A 400 6.32 -10.66 -0.51
N THR A 401 5.44 -11.65 -0.57
CA THR A 401 4.75 -12.04 -1.80
C THR A 401 3.92 -10.88 -2.33
N HIS A 402 3.69 -10.85 -3.64
CA HIS A 402 2.82 -9.86 -4.28
C HIS A 402 1.38 -10.40 -4.44
N PHE A 403 0.92 -11.26 -3.55
CA PHE A 403 -0.40 -11.87 -3.60
C PHE A 403 -1.19 -11.53 -2.34
N VAL A 404 -2.52 -11.52 -2.47
CA VAL A 404 -3.39 -11.52 -1.30
C VAL A 404 -3.42 -12.95 -0.76
N ASP A 405 -2.44 -13.30 0.07
CA ASP A 405 -2.19 -14.67 0.56
C ASP A 405 -1.97 -14.79 2.06
N ALA A 406 -2.36 -13.74 2.79
CA ALA A 406 -2.26 -13.66 4.24
C ALA A 406 -0.83 -13.82 4.79
N SER A 407 0.17 -13.34 4.04
CA SER A 407 1.57 -13.37 4.50
C SER A 407 1.81 -12.71 5.86
N PRO A 408 1.04 -11.69 6.33
CA PRO A 408 1.16 -11.20 7.71
C PRO A 408 0.89 -12.26 8.78
N VAL A 409 0.17 -13.31 8.44
CA VAL A 409 -0.15 -14.44 9.34
C VAL A 409 0.85 -15.58 9.17
N TYR A 410 1.23 -15.89 7.91
CA TYR A 410 1.97 -17.10 7.58
C TYR A 410 3.45 -16.89 7.27
N GLY A 411 3.87 -15.65 7.03
CA GLY A 411 5.19 -15.31 6.49
C GLY A 411 5.31 -15.54 4.99
N SER A 412 6.41 -15.06 4.42
CA SER A 412 6.75 -15.19 2.99
C SER A 412 7.97 -16.08 2.77
N SER A 413 8.22 -17.03 3.66
CA SER A 413 9.25 -18.07 3.54
C SER A 413 8.90 -19.29 4.37
N ASP A 414 9.44 -20.45 4.00
CA ASP A 414 9.24 -21.67 4.77
C ASP A 414 9.79 -21.56 6.20
N GLU A 415 10.92 -20.86 6.40
CA GLU A 415 11.50 -20.63 7.71
C GLU A 415 10.55 -19.81 8.60
N SER A 416 10.04 -18.71 8.09
CA SER A 416 9.08 -17.87 8.79
C SER A 416 7.84 -18.68 9.16
N SER A 417 7.25 -19.39 8.19
CA SER A 417 6.06 -20.20 8.41
C SER A 417 6.27 -21.28 9.46
N ARG A 418 7.38 -22.03 9.40
CA ARG A 418 7.72 -23.05 10.41
C ARG A 418 7.85 -22.45 11.80
N SER A 419 8.40 -21.22 11.91
CA SER A 419 8.55 -20.53 13.19
C SER A 419 7.22 -20.22 13.87
N LEU A 420 6.12 -20.13 13.09
CA LEU A 420 4.78 -19.77 13.55
C LEU A 420 3.89 -21.00 13.85
N ARG A 421 4.26 -22.19 13.39
CA ARG A 421 3.45 -23.41 13.53
C ARG A 421 3.57 -24.05 14.90
N ALA A 422 2.46 -24.61 15.39
CA ALA A 422 2.43 -25.45 16.57
C ALA A 422 2.84 -26.91 16.27
N PHE A 423 2.81 -27.33 15.00
CA PHE A 423 3.05 -28.70 14.55
C PHE A 423 2.13 -29.74 15.23
N ARG A 424 0.91 -29.33 15.52
CA ARG A 424 -0.12 -30.17 16.11
C ARG A 424 -1.50 -29.77 15.60
N GLY A 425 -2.15 -30.66 14.86
CA GLY A 425 -3.50 -30.46 14.33
C GLY A 425 -3.61 -29.30 13.35
N GLY A 426 -2.54 -29.03 12.60
CA GLY A 426 -2.46 -27.95 11.61
C GLY A 426 -2.44 -26.54 12.16
N ARG A 427 -2.30 -26.35 13.47
CA ARG A 427 -2.49 -25.06 14.15
C ARG A 427 -1.25 -24.18 14.13
N LEU A 428 -1.48 -22.86 14.16
CA LEU A 428 -0.49 -21.85 14.50
C LEU A 428 -0.28 -21.80 16.02
N ARG A 429 0.93 -21.42 16.44
CA ARG A 429 1.25 -21.19 17.85
C ARG A 429 0.52 -19.94 18.36
N MET A 430 -0.09 -20.10 19.52
CA MET A 430 -0.71 -19.00 20.25
C MET A 430 -0.16 -18.96 21.67
N MET A 431 -0.20 -17.79 22.26
CA MET A 431 0.04 -17.61 23.70
C MET A 431 -1.30 -17.57 24.40
N ASN A 432 -1.48 -18.45 25.39
CA ASN A 432 -2.66 -18.37 26.26
C ASN A 432 -2.45 -17.26 27.30
N ASP A 433 -3.33 -16.27 27.29
CA ASP A 433 -3.33 -15.13 28.19
C ASP A 433 -4.67 -15.03 28.94
N PHE A 434 -4.71 -15.58 30.15
CA PHE A 434 -5.94 -15.66 30.97
C PHE A 434 -7.12 -16.36 30.27
N GLY A 435 -6.85 -17.42 29.53
CA GLY A 435 -7.85 -18.20 28.79
C GLY A 435 -8.12 -17.68 27.37
N ARG A 436 -7.46 -16.62 26.94
CA ARG A 436 -7.53 -16.07 25.58
C ARG A 436 -6.31 -16.46 24.75
N ASP A 437 -6.51 -16.73 23.50
CA ASP A 437 -5.43 -16.99 22.56
C ASP A 437 -4.98 -15.69 21.90
N LEU A 438 -3.78 -15.23 22.23
CA LEU A 438 -3.09 -14.11 21.57
C LEU A 438 -1.94 -14.64 20.71
N LEU A 439 -1.38 -13.78 19.84
CA LEU A 439 -0.17 -14.11 19.09
C LEU A 439 0.97 -14.48 20.06
N PRO A 440 1.92 -15.35 19.66
CA PRO A 440 3.06 -15.67 20.48
C PRO A 440 3.94 -14.43 20.69
N LEU A 441 4.64 -14.37 21.82
CA LEU A 441 5.61 -13.31 22.06
C LEU A 441 6.85 -13.50 21.19
N THR A 442 7.43 -12.39 20.76
CA THR A 442 8.72 -12.41 20.07
C THR A 442 9.88 -12.49 21.06
N ASN A 443 10.94 -13.19 20.63
CA ASN A 443 12.22 -13.17 21.34
C ASN A 443 13.13 -12.02 20.86
N ASP A 444 12.70 -11.26 19.85
CA ASP A 444 13.44 -10.15 19.30
C ASP A 444 13.32 -8.92 20.21
N LYS A 445 14.37 -8.62 20.95
CA LYS A 445 14.44 -7.43 21.83
C LYS A 445 14.35 -6.10 21.08
N LYS A 446 14.50 -6.13 19.74
CA LYS A 446 14.41 -4.94 18.89
C LYS A 446 13.01 -4.73 18.32
N ALA A 447 12.09 -5.68 18.50
CA ALA A 447 10.74 -5.58 17.97
C ALA A 447 9.92 -4.43 18.60
N CYS A 448 10.30 -4.02 19.82
CA CYS A 448 9.70 -2.88 20.51
C CYS A 448 10.78 -2.06 21.23
N PRO A 449 10.60 -0.73 21.30
CA PRO A 449 11.64 0.20 21.71
C PRO A 449 11.94 0.22 23.19
N SER A 450 10.96 -0.06 24.05
CA SER A 450 11.15 -0.03 25.49
C SER A 450 11.25 -1.43 26.06
N GLU A 451 12.03 -1.57 27.13
CA GLU A 451 12.18 -2.85 27.84
C GLU A 451 10.84 -3.36 28.38
N GLU A 452 9.96 -2.47 28.78
CA GLU A 452 8.64 -2.79 29.29
C GLU A 452 7.68 -3.19 28.16
N ALA A 453 7.66 -2.45 27.06
CA ALA A 453 6.94 -2.79 25.85
C ALA A 453 7.46 -4.10 25.23
N GLY A 454 8.79 -4.33 25.30
CA GLY A 454 9.43 -5.54 24.79
C GLY A 454 8.95 -6.83 25.43
N LYS A 455 8.47 -6.79 26.67
CA LYS A 455 7.87 -7.94 27.35
C LYS A 455 6.54 -8.39 26.76
N SER A 456 5.89 -7.55 25.96
CA SER A 456 4.56 -7.81 25.39
C SER A 456 4.54 -7.83 23.87
N CYS A 457 5.68 -7.72 23.21
CA CYS A 457 5.73 -7.70 21.75
C CYS A 457 5.44 -9.06 21.16
N PHE A 458 4.59 -9.04 20.12
CA PHE A 458 4.08 -10.22 19.46
C PHE A 458 4.93 -10.59 18.25
N HIS A 459 4.80 -11.85 17.86
CA HIS A 459 5.40 -12.43 16.66
C HIS A 459 4.33 -12.93 15.71
N SER A 460 4.43 -12.56 14.44
CA SER A 460 3.58 -13.06 13.36
C SER A 460 4.38 -13.19 12.06
N GLY A 461 3.70 -13.42 10.95
CA GLY A 461 4.34 -13.55 9.63
C GLY A 461 4.99 -12.26 9.09
N ASP A 462 4.68 -11.10 9.68
CA ASP A 462 5.22 -9.80 9.25
C ASP A 462 6.01 -9.11 10.37
N GLY A 463 7.16 -8.56 10.02
CA GLY A 463 8.02 -7.86 10.99
C GLY A 463 7.43 -6.57 11.56
N ARG A 464 6.36 -6.03 10.95
CA ARG A 464 5.66 -4.81 11.36
C ARG A 464 4.51 -5.07 12.34
N THR A 465 4.32 -6.29 12.80
CA THR A 465 3.22 -6.71 13.70
C THR A 465 2.95 -5.72 14.83
N ASN A 466 4.00 -5.24 15.48
CA ASN A 466 3.87 -4.39 16.66
C ASN A 466 3.77 -2.88 16.32
N GLN A 467 3.60 -2.53 15.06
CA GLN A 467 3.59 -1.12 14.63
C GLN A 467 2.48 -0.31 15.29
N ILE A 468 1.30 -0.92 15.46
CA ILE A 468 0.16 -0.32 16.17
C ILE A 468 -0.79 -1.39 16.70
N ILE A 469 -1.44 -1.14 17.83
CA ILE A 469 -2.31 -2.12 18.50
C ILE A 469 -3.50 -2.57 17.66
N SER A 470 -4.06 -1.70 16.85
CA SER A 470 -5.18 -2.03 15.94
C SER A 470 -4.79 -3.04 14.86
N LEU A 471 -3.54 -2.97 14.37
CA LEU A 471 -2.99 -3.97 13.44
C LEU A 471 -2.85 -5.33 14.12
N ILE A 472 -2.31 -5.36 15.34
CA ILE A 472 -2.18 -6.59 16.13
C ILE A 472 -3.55 -7.24 16.33
N THR A 473 -4.59 -6.43 16.58
CA THR A 473 -5.97 -6.92 16.75
C THR A 473 -6.45 -7.72 15.54
N LEU A 474 -6.26 -7.24 14.32
CA LEU A 474 -6.66 -7.98 13.12
C LEU A 474 -5.74 -9.16 12.80
N GLN A 475 -4.47 -9.10 13.17
CA GLN A 475 -3.58 -10.26 13.02
C GLN A 475 -3.93 -11.37 14.02
N ILE A 476 -4.37 -11.04 15.24
CA ILE A 476 -4.93 -12.02 16.19
C ILE A 476 -6.20 -12.63 15.59
N LEU A 477 -7.10 -11.83 15.02
CA LEU A 477 -8.33 -12.28 14.37
C LEU A 477 -8.03 -13.37 13.33
N LEU A 478 -7.14 -13.08 12.39
CA LEU A 478 -6.81 -14.01 11.31
C LEU A 478 -6.07 -15.27 11.79
N ALA A 479 -5.19 -15.15 12.78
CA ALA A 479 -4.51 -16.30 13.37
C ALA A 479 -5.47 -17.22 14.14
N ARG A 480 -6.47 -16.65 14.83
CA ARG A 480 -7.55 -17.39 15.48
C ARG A 480 -8.44 -18.07 14.45
N GLU A 481 -8.78 -17.39 13.34
CA GLU A 481 -9.56 -17.99 12.26
C GLU A 481 -8.86 -19.21 11.67
N HIS A 482 -7.55 -19.11 11.41
CA HIS A 482 -6.79 -20.28 11.00
C HIS A 482 -6.92 -21.44 11.99
N ASN A 483 -6.76 -21.16 13.29
CA ASN A 483 -6.82 -22.20 14.31
C ASN A 483 -8.22 -22.78 14.50
N ARG A 484 -9.27 -21.97 14.32
CA ARG A 484 -10.68 -22.42 14.31
C ARG A 484 -10.93 -23.39 13.15
N VAL A 485 -10.54 -22.99 11.94
CA VAL A 485 -10.68 -23.81 10.74
C VAL A 485 -9.87 -25.09 10.85
N ALA A 486 -8.59 -25.01 11.24
CA ALA A 486 -7.72 -26.18 11.42
C ALA A 486 -8.30 -27.15 12.46
N GLY A 487 -8.87 -26.64 13.56
CA GLY A 487 -9.55 -27.46 14.58
C GLY A 487 -10.75 -28.21 14.03
N ALA A 488 -11.63 -27.53 13.34
CA ALA A 488 -12.80 -28.15 12.71
C ALA A 488 -12.42 -29.18 11.64
N LEU A 489 -11.43 -28.87 10.81
CA LEU A 489 -10.91 -29.82 9.81
C LEU A 489 -10.33 -31.09 10.46
N HIS A 490 -9.67 -30.94 11.62
CA HIS A 490 -9.13 -32.09 12.36
C HIS A 490 -10.24 -32.97 12.92
N GLU A 491 -11.33 -32.39 13.43
CA GLU A 491 -12.50 -33.14 13.89
C GLU A 491 -13.20 -33.87 12.74
N LEU A 492 -13.32 -33.25 11.59
CA LEU A 492 -13.92 -33.84 10.39
C LEU A 492 -13.05 -34.94 9.75
N ASN A 493 -11.73 -34.77 9.82
CA ASN A 493 -10.74 -35.64 9.16
C ASN A 493 -9.62 -36.05 10.14
N PRO A 494 -9.92 -36.90 11.16
CA PRO A 494 -8.96 -37.23 12.23
C PRO A 494 -7.67 -37.92 11.73
N SER A 495 -7.70 -38.55 10.57
CA SER A 495 -6.55 -39.22 9.94
C SER A 495 -5.65 -38.30 9.14
N ALA A 496 -6.05 -37.04 8.91
CA ALA A 496 -5.27 -36.11 8.15
C ALA A 496 -3.98 -35.72 8.90
N SER A 497 -2.88 -35.57 8.14
CA SER A 497 -1.59 -35.15 8.71
C SER A 497 -1.65 -33.70 9.21
N ASP A 498 -0.77 -33.33 10.13
CA ASP A 498 -0.61 -31.94 10.59
C ASP A 498 -0.36 -30.98 9.42
N GLU A 499 0.47 -31.38 8.45
CA GLU A 499 0.77 -30.58 7.26
C GLU A 499 -0.47 -30.37 6.38
N THR A 500 -1.25 -31.42 6.15
CA THR A 500 -2.48 -31.34 5.35
C THR A 500 -3.49 -30.41 6.01
N LEU A 501 -3.70 -30.55 7.33
CA LEU A 501 -4.60 -29.67 8.09
C LEU A 501 -4.15 -28.21 8.04
N PHE A 502 -2.84 -27.96 8.19
CA PHE A 502 -2.28 -26.61 8.13
C PHE A 502 -2.49 -25.98 6.75
N GLN A 503 -2.12 -26.68 5.68
CA GLN A 503 -2.20 -26.13 4.33
C GLN A 503 -3.65 -25.94 3.88
N GLU A 504 -4.56 -26.85 4.29
CA GLU A 504 -5.96 -26.70 3.96
C GLU A 504 -6.61 -25.54 4.72
N ALA A 505 -6.32 -25.39 6.01
CA ALA A 505 -6.77 -24.23 6.78
C ALA A 505 -6.20 -22.92 6.20
N ARG A 506 -4.93 -22.90 5.84
CA ARG A 506 -4.30 -21.73 5.14
C ARG A 506 -5.03 -21.42 3.84
N ARG A 507 -5.33 -22.41 3.01
CA ARG A 507 -6.05 -22.24 1.74
C ARG A 507 -7.44 -21.62 1.94
N ILE A 508 -8.18 -22.07 2.95
CA ILE A 508 -9.50 -21.55 3.31
C ILE A 508 -9.39 -20.09 3.78
N VAL A 509 -8.53 -19.80 4.74
CA VAL A 509 -8.37 -18.44 5.30
C VAL A 509 -7.91 -17.44 4.23
N ILE A 510 -7.03 -17.85 3.31
CA ILE A 510 -6.65 -17.02 2.16
C ILE A 510 -7.88 -16.73 1.28
N ALA A 511 -8.70 -17.71 1.00
CA ALA A 511 -9.91 -17.53 0.20
C ALA A 511 -10.93 -16.62 0.89
N GLU A 512 -11.09 -16.73 2.21
CA GLU A 512 -11.91 -15.84 3.03
C GLU A 512 -11.39 -14.39 2.95
N LEU A 513 -10.08 -14.18 3.13
CA LEU A 513 -9.45 -12.87 3.02
C LEU A 513 -9.63 -12.28 1.62
N GLN A 514 -9.43 -13.08 0.56
CA GLN A 514 -9.67 -12.66 -0.82
C GLN A 514 -11.13 -12.28 -1.03
N HIS A 515 -12.08 -13.11 -0.55
CA HIS A 515 -13.50 -12.82 -0.72
C HIS A 515 -13.91 -11.53 -0.02
N ILE A 516 -13.54 -11.32 1.23
CA ILE A 516 -13.81 -10.08 1.97
C ILE A 516 -13.18 -8.88 1.25
N THR A 517 -11.95 -9.03 0.75
CA THR A 517 -11.26 -7.97 0.02
C THR A 517 -12.02 -7.51 -1.22
N TYR A 518 -12.43 -8.44 -2.07
CA TYR A 518 -13.09 -8.10 -3.35
C TYR A 518 -14.60 -7.83 -3.21
N ASN A 519 -15.27 -8.43 -2.21
CA ASN A 519 -16.70 -8.31 -2.02
C ASN A 519 -17.10 -7.13 -1.10
N GLU A 520 -16.33 -6.86 -0.04
CA GLU A 520 -16.70 -5.87 0.97
C GLU A 520 -15.78 -4.64 0.96
N PHE A 521 -14.45 -4.83 0.97
CA PHE A 521 -13.49 -3.75 1.17
C PHE A 521 -13.26 -2.92 -0.10
N LEU A 522 -12.89 -3.57 -1.20
CA LEU A 522 -12.47 -2.89 -2.43
C LEU A 522 -13.57 -2.01 -3.04
N PRO A 523 -14.87 -2.42 -3.05
CA PRO A 523 -15.96 -1.55 -3.50
C PRO A 523 -16.05 -0.21 -2.76
N ILE A 524 -15.68 -0.20 -1.46
CA ILE A 524 -15.63 1.01 -0.64
C ILE A 524 -14.48 1.93 -1.08
N ILE A 525 -13.36 1.36 -1.48
CA ILE A 525 -12.17 2.13 -1.82
C ILE A 525 -12.32 2.79 -3.21
N ILE A 526 -12.64 1.99 -4.24
CA ILE A 526 -12.59 2.42 -5.64
C ILE A 526 -13.96 2.67 -6.27
N GLY A 527 -15.03 2.40 -5.55
CA GLY A 527 -16.40 2.57 -6.03
C GLY A 527 -16.87 1.46 -7.00
N PRO A 528 -18.20 1.31 -7.16
CA PRO A 528 -18.79 0.22 -7.92
C PRO A 528 -18.51 0.29 -9.43
N GLN A 529 -18.26 1.48 -9.96
CA GLN A 529 -17.95 1.65 -11.38
C GLN A 529 -16.61 1.02 -11.73
N GLN A 530 -15.58 1.26 -10.93
CA GLN A 530 -14.25 0.69 -11.15
C GLN A 530 -14.26 -0.82 -10.92
N MET A 531 -14.98 -1.30 -9.90
CA MET A 531 -15.17 -2.74 -9.67
C MET A 531 -15.69 -3.47 -10.93
N LYS A 532 -16.68 -2.89 -11.58
CA LYS A 532 -17.25 -3.46 -12.83
C LYS A 532 -16.29 -3.34 -14.02
N ARG A 533 -15.66 -2.16 -14.19
CA ARG A 533 -14.77 -1.88 -15.32
C ARG A 533 -13.56 -2.81 -15.33
N PHE A 534 -12.96 -3.07 -14.17
CA PHE A 534 -11.80 -3.93 -14.01
C PHE A 534 -12.14 -5.41 -13.75
N ARG A 535 -13.44 -5.80 -13.78
CA ARG A 535 -13.92 -7.18 -13.55
C ARG A 535 -13.53 -7.72 -12.18
N LEU A 536 -13.61 -6.87 -11.15
CA LEU A 536 -13.22 -7.19 -9.77
C LEU A 536 -14.38 -7.70 -8.92
N VAL A 537 -15.62 -7.61 -9.42
CA VAL A 537 -16.79 -8.09 -8.69
C VAL A 537 -16.76 -9.61 -8.63
N PRO A 538 -16.80 -10.23 -7.44
CA PRO A 538 -16.88 -11.68 -7.29
C PRO A 538 -18.15 -12.27 -7.94
N LEU A 539 -18.07 -13.52 -8.36
CA LEU A 539 -19.21 -14.21 -8.95
C LEU A 539 -20.13 -14.76 -7.87
N HIS A 540 -21.44 -14.67 -8.08
CA HIS A 540 -22.42 -15.30 -7.18
C HIS A 540 -22.47 -16.82 -7.32
N GLN A 541 -22.13 -17.36 -8.50
CA GLN A 541 -22.11 -18.80 -8.80
C GLN A 541 -21.12 -19.09 -9.93
N GLY A 542 -20.70 -20.36 -10.03
CA GLY A 542 -19.76 -20.84 -11.02
C GLY A 542 -18.33 -20.38 -10.72
N TYR A 543 -17.45 -20.49 -11.69
CA TYR A 543 -16.03 -20.16 -11.59
C TYR A 543 -15.67 -18.96 -12.47
N ALA A 544 -14.67 -18.22 -12.06
CA ALA A 544 -14.05 -17.19 -12.89
C ALA A 544 -13.10 -17.81 -13.91
N HIS A 545 -12.95 -17.15 -15.07
CA HIS A 545 -12.13 -17.64 -16.19
C HIS A 545 -11.21 -16.54 -16.74
N ASP A 546 -10.88 -15.55 -15.93
CA ASP A 546 -10.09 -14.38 -16.33
C ASP A 546 -8.61 -14.46 -15.91
N TYR A 547 -8.14 -15.63 -15.45
CA TYR A 547 -6.71 -15.88 -15.25
C TYR A 547 -5.95 -15.68 -16.55
N ASN A 548 -4.81 -15.02 -16.46
CA ASN A 548 -3.96 -14.78 -17.62
C ASN A 548 -2.50 -14.99 -17.24
N VAL A 549 -1.91 -16.06 -17.76
CA VAL A 549 -0.49 -16.42 -17.56
C VAL A 549 0.48 -15.29 -17.98
N ASN A 550 0.05 -14.34 -18.81
CA ASN A 550 0.84 -13.21 -19.27
C ASN A 550 0.70 -11.96 -18.38
N VAL A 551 -0.16 -11.98 -17.37
CA VAL A 551 -0.29 -10.89 -16.41
C VAL A 551 0.72 -11.10 -15.28
N ASN A 552 1.62 -10.13 -15.12
CA ASN A 552 2.53 -10.10 -13.98
C ASN A 552 1.78 -9.52 -12.76
N PRO A 553 1.61 -10.31 -11.67
CA PRO A 553 0.93 -9.83 -10.46
C PRO A 553 1.79 -8.86 -9.63
N ALA A 554 3.04 -8.61 -10.03
CA ALA A 554 3.95 -7.78 -9.26
C ALA A 554 3.34 -6.42 -8.93
N ILE A 555 3.54 -6.00 -7.69
CA ILE A 555 3.08 -4.70 -7.20
C ILE A 555 3.76 -3.58 -7.97
N THR A 556 3.00 -2.53 -8.29
CA THR A 556 3.54 -1.36 -8.98
C THR A 556 4.05 -0.31 -7.99
N ASN A 557 5.07 0.44 -8.40
CA ASN A 557 5.62 1.54 -7.61
C ASN A 557 4.57 2.63 -7.35
N GLU A 558 3.70 2.88 -8.30
CA GLU A 558 2.59 3.83 -8.21
C GLU A 558 1.59 3.43 -7.12
N PHE A 559 1.28 2.15 -7.05
CA PHE A 559 0.41 1.60 -6.01
C PHE A 559 1.09 1.69 -4.64
N SER A 560 2.29 1.10 -4.48
CA SER A 560 2.97 1.01 -3.17
C SER A 560 3.54 2.35 -2.69
N GLY A 561 3.97 3.22 -3.62
CA GLY A 561 4.60 4.51 -3.33
C GLY A 561 3.62 5.66 -3.16
N ALA A 562 2.41 5.55 -3.73
CA ALA A 562 1.44 6.62 -3.72
C ALA A 562 0.01 6.16 -3.46
N ALA A 563 -0.66 5.47 -4.40
CA ALA A 563 -2.10 5.30 -4.38
C ALA A 563 -2.60 4.52 -3.14
N TYR A 564 -1.97 3.42 -2.76
CA TYR A 564 -2.39 2.64 -1.59
C TYR A 564 -1.94 3.26 -0.25
N ARG A 565 -1.18 4.38 -0.29
CA ARG A 565 -0.91 5.23 0.88
C ARG A 565 -2.03 6.23 1.18
N MET A 566 -3.14 6.15 0.45
CA MET A 566 -4.36 6.93 0.71
C MET A 566 -4.85 6.76 2.16
N GLY A 567 -4.69 5.55 2.72
CA GLY A 567 -5.11 5.23 4.08
C GLY A 567 -4.40 6.05 5.18
N HIS A 568 -3.27 6.71 4.87
CA HIS A 568 -2.59 7.57 5.85
C HIS A 568 -3.43 8.80 6.23
N SER A 569 -4.28 9.33 5.35
CA SER A 569 -5.19 10.42 5.69
C SER A 569 -6.46 9.93 6.40
N SER A 570 -6.83 8.65 6.24
CA SER A 570 -8.00 8.08 6.93
C SER A 570 -7.78 7.74 8.41
N VAL A 571 -6.53 7.89 8.90
CA VAL A 571 -6.17 7.59 10.29
C VAL A 571 -6.65 8.71 11.22
N ASP A 572 -7.47 8.36 12.20
CA ASP A 572 -7.76 9.25 13.33
C ASP A 572 -6.54 9.34 14.25
N GLY A 573 -6.28 10.50 14.82
CA GLY A 573 -5.17 10.71 15.76
C GLY A 573 -5.34 9.99 17.11
N LYS A 574 -6.52 9.44 17.39
CA LYS A 574 -6.91 8.84 18.67
C LYS A 574 -7.78 7.61 18.47
N PHE A 575 -7.70 6.67 19.41
CA PHE A 575 -8.69 5.62 19.58
C PHE A 575 -9.60 5.95 20.78
N HIS A 576 -10.91 5.96 20.56
CA HIS A 576 -11.94 6.06 21.59
C HIS A 576 -12.34 4.65 22.00
N ILE A 577 -11.60 4.06 22.95
CA ILE A 577 -11.79 2.67 23.37
C ILE A 577 -13.20 2.47 23.91
N ARG A 578 -13.96 1.59 23.26
CA ARG A 578 -15.37 1.35 23.54
C ARG A 578 -15.58 0.02 24.24
N GLN A 579 -16.10 0.10 25.46
CA GLN A 579 -16.56 -1.06 26.23
C GLN A 579 -17.87 -1.62 25.68
N GLU A 580 -18.31 -2.75 26.28
CA GLU A 580 -19.66 -3.26 26.14
C GLU A 580 -20.68 -2.13 26.36
N HIS A 581 -21.78 -2.12 25.64
CA HIS A 581 -22.78 -1.03 25.61
C HIS A 581 -22.30 0.29 24.94
N GLY A 582 -21.15 0.30 24.25
CA GLY A 582 -20.67 1.43 23.43
C GLY A 582 -20.12 2.62 24.22
N ARG A 583 -20.03 2.53 25.58
CA ARG A 583 -19.41 3.58 26.40
C ARG A 583 -17.92 3.70 26.08
N ILE A 584 -17.46 4.94 25.90
CA ILE A 584 -16.02 5.23 25.79
C ILE A 584 -15.42 5.16 27.19
N ASP A 585 -14.48 4.22 27.39
CA ASP A 585 -13.77 4.04 28.64
C ASP A 585 -12.52 4.93 28.69
N GLU A 586 -11.79 4.97 27.59
CA GLU A 586 -10.50 5.63 27.49
C GLU A 586 -10.32 6.22 26.11
N VAL A 587 -9.61 7.35 26.02
CA VAL A 587 -9.12 7.91 24.75
C VAL A 587 -7.61 7.75 24.71
N VAL A 588 -7.13 7.02 23.70
CA VAL A 588 -5.71 6.68 23.54
C VAL A 588 -5.17 7.40 22.33
N ASN A 589 -4.12 8.19 22.49
CA ASN A 589 -3.44 8.80 21.33
C ASN A 589 -2.67 7.75 20.55
N ILE A 590 -2.75 7.78 19.24
CA ILE A 590 -2.08 6.82 18.35
C ILE A 590 -0.56 6.76 18.60
N PRO A 591 0.18 7.88 18.75
CA PRO A 591 1.63 7.82 18.98
C PRO A 591 2.02 7.05 20.25
N ASP A 592 1.14 7.00 21.27
CA ASP A 592 1.43 6.34 22.56
C ASP A 592 1.30 4.82 22.50
N VAL A 593 0.72 4.30 21.42
CA VAL A 593 0.46 2.86 21.22
C VAL A 593 1.18 2.30 19.98
N MET A 594 2.01 3.11 19.34
CA MET A 594 2.93 2.63 18.31
C MET A 594 4.09 1.88 18.96
N PHE A 595 4.35 0.64 18.50
CA PHE A 595 5.32 -0.27 19.09
C PHE A 595 5.16 -0.49 20.60
N ASN A 596 3.96 -0.30 21.11
CA ASN A 596 3.60 -0.53 22.51
C ASN A 596 2.31 -1.38 22.61
N PRO A 597 2.43 -2.71 22.50
CA PRO A 597 1.27 -3.60 22.54
C PRO A 597 0.80 -3.97 23.94
N SER A 598 1.36 -3.40 25.00
CA SER A 598 1.11 -3.80 26.41
C SER A 598 -0.37 -3.84 26.79
N ARG A 599 -1.19 -2.95 26.19
CA ARG A 599 -2.64 -2.90 26.41
C ARG A 599 -3.39 -4.15 25.97
N MET A 600 -2.88 -4.89 24.96
CA MET A 600 -3.46 -6.17 24.52
C MET A 600 -3.49 -7.23 25.62
N ARG A 601 -2.65 -7.08 26.64
CA ARG A 601 -2.63 -7.97 27.81
C ARG A 601 -3.75 -7.69 28.82
N LYS A 602 -4.46 -6.56 28.70
CA LYS A 602 -5.69 -6.31 29.51
C LYS A 602 -6.79 -7.24 29.04
N ARG A 603 -7.51 -7.86 30.00
CA ARG A 603 -8.45 -8.97 29.76
C ARG A 603 -9.53 -8.68 28.70
N GLU A 604 -10.13 -7.51 28.69
CA GLU A 604 -11.26 -7.15 27.80
C GLU A 604 -10.81 -6.33 26.58
N PHE A 605 -9.56 -5.93 26.56
CA PHE A 605 -9.08 -4.94 25.58
C PHE A 605 -9.17 -5.39 24.13
N TYR A 606 -9.06 -6.70 23.85
CA TYR A 606 -9.18 -7.22 22.49
C TYR A 606 -10.59 -6.98 21.92
N ASP A 607 -11.63 -7.36 22.65
CA ASP A 607 -13.02 -7.13 22.25
C ASP A 607 -13.34 -5.62 22.19
N ASP A 608 -12.83 -4.84 23.14
CA ASP A 608 -12.99 -3.38 23.16
C ASP A 608 -12.33 -2.71 21.94
N MET A 609 -11.17 -3.22 21.52
CA MET A 609 -10.50 -2.70 20.32
C MET A 609 -11.26 -3.10 19.03
N LEU A 610 -11.77 -4.32 18.91
CA LEU A 610 -12.63 -4.71 17.81
C LEU A 610 -13.85 -3.80 17.72
N ARG A 611 -14.50 -3.55 18.87
CA ARG A 611 -15.67 -2.66 18.97
C ARG A 611 -15.32 -1.24 18.59
N THR A 612 -14.17 -0.74 19.00
CA THR A 612 -13.66 0.57 18.61
C THR A 612 -13.51 0.67 17.10
N LEU A 613 -12.90 -0.33 16.46
CA LEU A 613 -12.65 -0.34 15.02
C LEU A 613 -13.95 -0.30 14.19
N TYR A 614 -14.98 -1.06 14.56
CA TYR A 614 -16.22 -1.04 13.78
C TYR A 614 -17.20 0.10 14.17
N SER A 615 -16.95 0.81 15.27
CA SER A 615 -17.86 1.88 15.72
C SER A 615 -17.31 3.29 15.47
N GLN A 616 -15.98 3.50 15.61
CA GLN A 616 -15.39 4.82 15.44
C GLN A 616 -15.27 5.15 13.94
N PRO A 617 -15.72 6.34 13.50
CA PRO A 617 -15.52 6.74 12.11
C PRO A 617 -14.04 6.83 11.76
N MET A 618 -13.68 6.45 10.55
CA MET A 618 -12.39 6.82 9.98
C MET A 618 -12.40 8.29 9.57
N GLN A 619 -11.23 8.91 9.36
CA GLN A 619 -11.14 10.22 8.73
C GLN A 619 -11.39 10.08 7.22
N GLN A 620 -11.83 11.16 6.57
CA GLN A 620 -11.95 11.20 5.11
C GLN A 620 -10.57 11.08 4.46
N VAL A 621 -10.54 10.52 3.26
CA VAL A 621 -9.31 10.48 2.44
C VAL A 621 -9.20 11.80 1.70
N ASP A 622 -8.41 12.72 2.23
CA ASP A 622 -8.22 14.07 1.71
C ASP A 622 -6.85 14.65 2.11
N SER A 623 -6.69 15.96 2.02
CA SER A 623 -5.47 16.67 2.43
C SER A 623 -5.32 16.86 3.95
N SER A 624 -6.13 16.19 4.77
CA SER A 624 -5.97 16.24 6.23
C SER A 624 -5.18 15.03 6.73
N ILE A 625 -4.15 15.30 7.51
CA ILE A 625 -3.29 14.26 8.13
C ILE A 625 -3.15 14.57 9.61
N SER A 626 -3.48 13.61 10.45
CA SER A 626 -3.34 13.73 11.89
C SER A 626 -1.91 14.12 12.31
N GLN A 627 -1.79 15.01 13.30
CA GLN A 627 -0.48 15.33 13.91
C GLN A 627 0.20 14.11 14.50
N GLY A 628 -0.56 13.11 14.93
CA GLY A 628 -0.02 11.82 15.34
C GLY A 628 0.89 11.19 14.29
N LEU A 629 0.64 11.45 13.01
CA LEU A 629 1.42 10.95 11.87
C LEU A 629 2.38 11.98 11.26
N SER A 630 2.04 13.28 11.31
CA SER A 630 2.85 14.35 10.67
C SER A 630 3.87 15.02 11.58
N ARG A 631 3.81 14.72 12.90
CA ARG A 631 4.71 15.28 13.92
C ARG A 631 5.21 14.25 14.94
N PHE A 632 4.40 13.24 15.23
CA PHE A 632 4.63 12.31 16.32
C PHE A 632 4.75 10.84 15.86
N LEU A 633 4.92 10.59 14.54
CA LEU A 633 5.07 9.24 14.03
C LEU A 633 6.25 8.54 14.70
N PHE A 634 5.98 7.41 15.37
CA PHE A 634 6.98 6.57 16.04
C PHE A 634 7.85 7.31 17.06
N ARG A 635 7.28 8.30 17.74
CA ARG A 635 8.03 9.12 18.69
C ARG A 635 8.60 8.35 19.88
N GLY A 636 7.99 7.21 20.27
CA GLY A 636 8.33 6.56 21.53
C GLY A 636 8.21 7.53 22.70
N ASP A 637 9.24 7.64 23.53
CA ASP A 637 9.31 8.57 24.66
C ASP A 637 9.87 9.95 24.28
N ASN A 638 10.14 10.19 22.98
CA ASN A 638 10.67 11.47 22.51
C ASN A 638 9.56 12.54 22.42
N PRO A 639 9.91 13.84 22.52
CA PRO A 639 8.96 14.95 22.42
C PRO A 639 8.41 15.15 21.00
N PHE A 640 8.98 14.51 19.97
CA PHE A 640 8.56 14.53 18.58
C PHE A 640 8.86 13.18 17.92
N GLY A 641 8.27 12.94 16.75
CA GLY A 641 8.52 11.78 15.92
C GLY A 641 8.94 12.17 14.50
N LEU A 642 8.48 11.41 13.52
CA LEU A 642 8.69 11.68 12.10
C LEU A 642 7.44 12.32 11.48
N ASP A 643 7.57 12.74 10.21
CA ASP A 643 6.49 13.20 9.35
C ASP A 643 6.19 12.18 8.26
N LEU A 644 5.10 11.42 8.42
CA LEU A 644 4.70 10.41 7.45
C LEU A 644 4.37 11.00 6.07
N ALA A 645 3.78 12.18 6.03
CA ALA A 645 3.44 12.83 4.77
C ALA A 645 4.70 13.26 4.00
N ALA A 646 5.66 13.86 4.69
CA ALA A 646 6.96 14.17 4.10
C ALA A 646 7.69 12.90 3.64
N ILE A 647 7.61 11.81 4.39
CA ILE A 647 8.16 10.50 4.00
C ILE A 647 7.48 10.00 2.71
N ASN A 648 6.16 10.15 2.56
CA ASN A 648 5.47 9.69 1.35
C ASN A 648 5.91 10.48 0.11
N ILE A 649 6.01 11.80 0.22
CA ILE A 649 6.49 12.67 -0.85
C ILE A 649 7.93 12.29 -1.24
N GLN A 650 8.81 12.21 -0.26
CA GLN A 650 10.21 11.85 -0.48
C GLN A 650 10.36 10.44 -1.08
N ARG A 651 9.51 9.50 -0.66
CA ARG A 651 9.50 8.12 -1.16
C ARG A 651 9.05 8.03 -2.62
N GLY A 652 8.06 8.81 -3.03
CA GLY A 652 7.67 8.89 -4.44
C GLY A 652 8.84 9.37 -5.34
N ARG A 653 9.62 10.34 -4.86
CA ARG A 653 10.82 10.85 -5.56
C ARG A 653 11.96 9.81 -5.59
N ASP A 654 12.20 9.10 -4.48
CA ASP A 654 13.16 7.99 -4.41
C ASP A 654 12.81 6.85 -5.37
N GLN A 655 11.53 6.53 -5.49
CA GLN A 655 11.04 5.52 -6.43
C GLN A 655 10.98 6.01 -7.88
N GLY A 656 11.31 7.26 -8.16
CA GLY A 656 11.22 7.85 -9.50
C GLY A 656 9.79 7.88 -10.03
N LEU A 657 8.79 8.11 -9.18
CA LEU A 657 7.42 8.32 -9.65
C LEU A 657 7.35 9.60 -10.47
N ARG A 658 6.58 9.55 -11.56
CA ARG A 658 6.30 10.72 -12.39
C ARG A 658 5.37 11.70 -11.67
N SER A 659 5.18 12.86 -12.29
CA SER A 659 4.26 13.86 -11.77
C SER A 659 2.81 13.37 -11.82
N TYR A 660 1.97 13.93 -10.96
CA TYR A 660 0.53 13.67 -10.98
C TYR A 660 -0.08 13.91 -12.38
N ASN A 661 0.38 14.94 -13.11
CA ASN A 661 -0.07 15.25 -14.45
C ASN A 661 0.19 14.13 -15.47
N ASP A 662 1.30 13.41 -15.35
CA ASP A 662 1.59 12.28 -16.24
C ASP A 662 0.62 11.13 -16.04
N TYR A 663 0.12 10.94 -14.82
CA TYR A 663 -0.89 9.91 -14.53
C TYR A 663 -2.30 10.32 -14.95
N LEU A 664 -2.64 11.61 -14.89
CA LEU A 664 -3.87 12.12 -15.52
C LEU A 664 -3.88 11.79 -17.01
N GLU A 665 -2.78 12.07 -17.72
CA GLU A 665 -2.65 11.73 -19.14
C GLU A 665 -2.73 10.22 -19.40
N LEU A 666 -2.05 9.40 -18.58
CA LEU A 666 -2.12 7.92 -18.67
C LEU A 666 -3.56 7.44 -18.60
N MET A 667 -4.39 8.04 -17.78
CA MET A 667 -5.79 7.67 -17.56
C MET A 667 -6.75 8.32 -18.55
N GLY A 668 -6.22 9.07 -19.53
CA GLY A 668 -7.02 9.75 -20.55
C GLY A 668 -7.68 11.03 -20.07
N ALA A 669 -7.31 11.54 -18.90
CA ALA A 669 -7.73 12.84 -18.42
C ALA A 669 -6.81 13.95 -18.96
N PRO A 670 -7.32 15.18 -19.15
CA PRO A 670 -6.49 16.30 -19.59
C PRO A 670 -5.46 16.67 -18.52
N LYS A 671 -4.23 16.99 -18.94
CA LYS A 671 -3.24 17.59 -18.04
C LYS A 671 -3.71 18.94 -17.51
N LEU A 672 -3.33 19.22 -16.28
CA LEU A 672 -3.50 20.55 -15.70
C LEU A 672 -2.42 21.49 -16.25
N HIS A 673 -2.82 22.69 -16.64
CA HIS A 673 -1.90 23.72 -17.17
C HIS A 673 -1.68 24.86 -16.18
N SER A 674 -2.55 24.98 -15.17
CA SER A 674 -2.49 26.02 -14.15
C SER A 674 -3.02 25.49 -12.83
N PHE A 675 -2.49 25.99 -11.71
CA PHE A 675 -3.05 25.70 -10.39
C PHE A 675 -4.46 26.23 -10.19
N GLU A 676 -4.89 27.21 -10.98
CA GLU A 676 -6.25 27.79 -10.94
C GLU A 676 -7.35 26.75 -11.29
N GLN A 677 -6.97 25.62 -11.85
CA GLN A 677 -7.89 24.49 -12.09
C GLN A 677 -8.24 23.74 -10.80
N PHE A 678 -7.55 24.02 -9.70
CA PHE A 678 -7.94 23.59 -8.36
C PHE A 678 -8.81 24.65 -7.66
N PRO A 679 -9.55 24.26 -6.59
CA PRO A 679 -10.18 25.23 -5.70
C PRO A 679 -9.18 26.30 -5.23
N ILE A 680 -9.63 27.56 -5.10
CA ILE A 680 -8.75 28.71 -4.89
C ILE A 680 -7.79 28.56 -3.71
N GLU A 681 -8.26 27.97 -2.60
CA GLU A 681 -7.42 27.76 -1.40
C GLU A 681 -6.31 26.73 -1.65
N ILE A 682 -6.61 25.68 -2.42
CA ILE A 682 -5.65 24.64 -2.79
C ILE A 682 -4.67 25.21 -3.82
N ALA A 683 -5.15 25.93 -4.83
CA ALA A 683 -4.33 26.60 -5.84
C ALA A 683 -3.28 27.53 -5.21
N GLN A 684 -3.70 28.36 -4.24
CA GLN A 684 -2.81 29.26 -3.51
C GLN A 684 -1.76 28.52 -2.67
N LYS A 685 -2.10 27.37 -2.10
CA LYS A 685 -1.13 26.54 -1.37
C LYS A 685 -0.16 25.85 -2.31
N LEU A 686 -0.66 25.26 -3.42
CA LEU A 686 0.16 24.60 -4.44
C LEU A 686 1.19 25.53 -5.06
N SER A 687 0.79 26.76 -5.40
CA SER A 687 1.70 27.75 -6.00
C SER A 687 2.85 28.21 -5.08
N ARG A 688 2.75 27.94 -3.76
CA ARG A 688 3.83 28.19 -2.80
C ARG A 688 4.88 27.09 -2.76
N VAL A 689 4.55 25.88 -3.23
CA VAL A 689 5.38 24.69 -3.04
C VAL A 689 5.71 23.94 -4.33
N TYR A 690 5.04 24.23 -5.43
CA TYR A 690 5.36 23.72 -6.78
C TYR A 690 5.49 24.87 -7.77
N ARG A 691 6.30 24.68 -8.81
CA ARG A 691 6.47 25.68 -9.89
C ARG A 691 5.35 25.58 -10.89
N THR A 692 5.03 24.38 -11.31
CA THR A 692 4.00 24.10 -12.30
C THR A 692 3.19 22.88 -11.85
N PRO A 693 2.01 22.64 -12.44
CA PRO A 693 1.27 21.40 -12.19
C PRO A 693 2.05 20.12 -12.56
N ASP A 694 3.00 20.20 -13.51
CA ASP A 694 3.88 19.08 -13.88
C ASP A 694 4.88 18.69 -12.80
N ASP A 695 4.98 19.45 -11.71
CA ASP A 695 5.86 19.14 -10.59
C ASP A 695 5.16 18.45 -9.43
N ILE A 696 3.82 18.45 -9.41
CA ILE A 696 3.02 17.90 -8.31
C ILE A 696 3.34 16.41 -8.13
N ASP A 697 3.80 16.05 -6.94
CA ASP A 697 4.05 14.65 -6.59
C ASP A 697 2.75 13.83 -6.65
N LEU A 698 2.79 12.61 -7.20
CA LEU A 698 1.61 11.77 -7.43
C LEU A 698 0.76 11.59 -6.15
N TRP A 699 1.39 11.33 -5.01
CA TRP A 699 0.66 11.13 -3.75
C TRP A 699 -0.11 12.39 -3.33
N VAL A 700 0.49 13.57 -3.52
CA VAL A 700 -0.14 14.85 -3.21
C VAL A 700 -1.32 15.10 -4.14
N GLY A 701 -1.12 14.99 -5.46
CA GLY A 701 -2.18 15.21 -6.44
C GLY A 701 -3.39 14.31 -6.23
N GLY A 702 -3.16 13.02 -6.00
CA GLY A 702 -4.24 12.06 -5.78
C GLY A 702 -5.03 12.27 -4.49
N LEU A 703 -4.42 12.86 -3.44
CA LEU A 703 -5.16 13.24 -2.21
C LEU A 703 -6.01 14.50 -2.39
N LEU A 704 -5.71 15.33 -3.37
CA LEU A 704 -6.45 16.57 -3.64
C LEU A 704 -7.66 16.35 -4.55
N GLU A 705 -7.84 15.14 -5.10
CA GLU A 705 -9.00 14.80 -5.92
C GLU A 705 -10.25 14.59 -5.06
N ASN A 706 -11.41 14.89 -5.63
CA ASN A 706 -12.67 14.46 -5.05
C ASN A 706 -12.84 12.94 -5.22
N ALA A 707 -13.42 12.30 -4.22
CA ALA A 707 -13.70 10.87 -4.28
C ALA A 707 -14.60 10.51 -5.47
N VAL A 708 -14.35 9.35 -6.10
CA VAL A 708 -15.23 8.79 -7.13
C VAL A 708 -16.58 8.40 -6.52
N GLU A 709 -17.61 8.32 -7.35
CA GLU A 709 -18.96 7.94 -6.88
C GLU A 709 -18.94 6.57 -6.19
N GLY A 710 -19.39 6.55 -4.94
CA GLY A 710 -19.42 5.35 -4.09
C GLY A 710 -18.04 4.85 -3.62
N GLY A 711 -16.97 5.58 -3.90
CA GLY A 711 -15.63 5.30 -3.41
C GLY A 711 -15.16 6.32 -2.36
N VAL A 712 -13.94 6.12 -1.82
CA VAL A 712 -13.33 7.05 -0.86
C VAL A 712 -12.09 7.74 -1.40
N VAL A 713 -11.60 7.37 -2.58
CA VAL A 713 -10.43 7.96 -3.25
C VAL A 713 -10.83 8.64 -4.56
N GLY A 714 -10.00 9.57 -5.02
CA GLY A 714 -10.17 10.21 -6.32
C GLY A 714 -9.86 9.28 -7.50
N VAL A 715 -10.13 9.75 -8.71
CA VAL A 715 -10.09 8.92 -9.93
C VAL A 715 -8.69 8.33 -10.18
N THR A 716 -7.62 9.12 -9.96
CA THR A 716 -6.24 8.65 -10.19
C THR A 716 -5.89 7.49 -9.27
N PHE A 717 -6.18 7.61 -7.98
CA PHE A 717 -5.93 6.51 -7.05
C PHE A 717 -6.87 5.33 -7.30
N ALA A 718 -8.14 5.56 -7.63
CA ALA A 718 -9.08 4.49 -7.95
C ALA A 718 -8.62 3.64 -9.15
N GLU A 719 -8.10 4.27 -10.20
CA GLU A 719 -7.57 3.59 -11.38
C GLU A 719 -6.32 2.76 -11.06
N ILE A 720 -5.35 3.35 -10.34
CA ILE A 720 -4.11 2.64 -9.96
C ILE A 720 -4.44 1.45 -9.06
N ILE A 721 -5.33 1.62 -8.09
CA ILE A 721 -5.73 0.55 -7.15
C ILE A 721 -6.49 -0.53 -7.92
N ALA A 722 -7.41 -0.16 -8.81
CA ALA A 722 -8.19 -1.12 -9.59
C ALA A 722 -7.29 -1.95 -10.53
N ASP A 723 -6.34 -1.32 -11.24
CA ASP A 723 -5.37 -2.02 -12.09
C ASP A 723 -4.55 -3.02 -11.27
N GLN A 724 -4.07 -2.62 -10.10
CA GLN A 724 -3.27 -3.50 -9.25
C GLN A 724 -4.08 -4.69 -8.74
N PHE A 725 -5.30 -4.50 -8.26
CA PHE A 725 -6.13 -5.61 -7.81
C PHE A 725 -6.59 -6.51 -8.97
N ALA A 726 -6.72 -5.96 -10.18
CA ALA A 726 -6.91 -6.77 -11.37
C ALA A 726 -5.70 -7.66 -11.67
N ARG A 727 -4.48 -7.13 -11.52
CA ARG A 727 -3.25 -7.92 -11.63
C ARG A 727 -3.15 -9.01 -10.56
N PHE A 728 -3.49 -8.70 -9.30
CA PHE A 728 -3.51 -9.69 -8.22
C PHE A 728 -4.51 -10.81 -8.46
N LYS A 729 -5.68 -10.53 -9.07
CA LYS A 729 -6.66 -11.54 -9.44
C LYS A 729 -6.21 -12.33 -10.66
N GLN A 730 -5.95 -11.65 -11.77
CA GLN A 730 -5.69 -12.29 -13.07
C GLN A 730 -4.33 -12.96 -13.17
N GLY A 731 -3.35 -12.51 -12.40
CA GLY A 731 -2.00 -13.08 -12.36
C GLY A 731 -1.79 -14.15 -11.28
N ASP A 732 -2.74 -14.34 -10.38
CA ASP A 732 -2.69 -15.34 -9.31
C ASP A 732 -3.42 -16.63 -9.71
N ARG A 733 -2.67 -17.66 -10.06
CA ARG A 733 -3.27 -18.97 -10.43
C ARG A 733 -4.10 -19.57 -9.31
N TYR A 734 -3.80 -19.25 -8.05
CA TYR A 734 -4.50 -19.79 -6.87
C TYR A 734 -5.64 -18.90 -6.36
N TYR A 735 -6.09 -17.93 -7.16
CA TYR A 735 -7.24 -17.11 -6.78
C TYR A 735 -8.47 -18.00 -6.55
N TYR A 736 -9.20 -17.75 -5.48
CA TYR A 736 -10.19 -18.69 -4.92
C TYR A 736 -11.37 -19.04 -5.84
N GLU A 737 -11.70 -18.20 -6.83
CA GLU A 737 -12.81 -18.44 -7.76
C GLU A 737 -12.44 -19.22 -9.01
N TYR A 738 -11.18 -19.62 -9.21
CA TYR A 738 -10.77 -20.38 -10.40
C TYR A 738 -11.05 -21.88 -10.25
N ASP A 739 -11.42 -22.50 -11.38
CA ASP A 739 -11.65 -23.95 -11.46
C ASP A 739 -10.34 -24.74 -11.52
N ASN A 740 -10.46 -26.08 -11.50
CA ASN A 740 -9.31 -26.98 -11.50
C ASN A 740 -8.53 -27.01 -12.85
N GLY A 741 -9.06 -26.40 -13.91
CA GLY A 741 -8.33 -26.20 -15.16
C GLY A 741 -7.25 -25.14 -15.05
N ILE A 742 -7.41 -24.19 -14.10
CA ILE A 742 -6.51 -23.09 -13.81
C ILE A 742 -5.79 -23.34 -12.49
N ASN A 743 -6.54 -23.46 -11.41
CA ASN A 743 -6.08 -23.61 -10.03
C ASN A 743 -6.03 -25.10 -9.64
N PRO A 744 -4.86 -25.69 -9.46
CA PRO A 744 -4.76 -27.09 -9.03
C PRO A 744 -5.44 -27.36 -7.68
N GLY A 745 -5.53 -26.34 -6.83
CA GLY A 745 -6.18 -26.34 -5.53
C GLY A 745 -7.59 -25.73 -5.57
N ALA A 746 -8.30 -25.78 -6.67
CA ALA A 746 -9.65 -25.22 -6.79
C ALA A 746 -10.60 -25.83 -5.75
N PHE A 747 -11.44 -24.99 -5.19
CA PHE A 747 -12.57 -25.45 -4.37
C PHE A 747 -13.61 -26.13 -5.24
N ASN A 748 -14.21 -27.21 -4.75
CA ASN A 748 -15.37 -27.76 -5.42
C ASN A 748 -16.58 -26.80 -5.31
N PRO A 749 -17.67 -27.01 -6.10
CA PRO A 749 -18.79 -26.07 -6.08
C PRO A 749 -19.43 -25.84 -4.71
N LEU A 750 -19.46 -26.85 -3.83
CA LEU A 750 -20.02 -26.73 -2.48
C LEU A 750 -19.07 -25.89 -1.58
N GLN A 751 -17.80 -26.20 -1.62
CA GLN A 751 -16.78 -25.44 -0.87
C GLN A 751 -16.75 -23.97 -1.30
N LEU A 752 -16.80 -23.70 -2.60
CA LEU A 752 -16.79 -22.34 -3.12
C LEU A 752 -18.03 -21.55 -2.69
N GLN A 753 -19.20 -22.20 -2.64
CA GLN A 753 -20.42 -21.59 -2.12
C GLN A 753 -20.32 -21.27 -0.64
N GLU A 754 -19.64 -22.11 0.16
CA GLU A 754 -19.40 -21.83 1.56
C GLU A 754 -18.47 -20.63 1.75
N ILE A 755 -17.35 -20.54 1.01
CA ILE A 755 -16.45 -19.38 1.04
C ILE A 755 -17.21 -18.08 0.69
N ARG A 756 -18.13 -18.11 -0.26
CA ARG A 756 -18.92 -16.92 -0.64
C ARG A 756 -19.90 -16.41 0.41
N LYS A 757 -20.13 -17.15 1.48
CA LYS A 757 -20.93 -16.68 2.63
C LYS A 757 -20.12 -15.84 3.62
N VAL A 758 -18.80 -15.90 3.53
CA VAL A 758 -17.91 -15.23 4.47
C VAL A 758 -18.10 -13.73 4.41
N THR A 759 -18.19 -13.12 5.60
CA THR A 759 -18.14 -11.68 5.80
C THR A 759 -17.16 -11.34 6.92
N LEU A 760 -16.63 -10.14 6.91
CA LEU A 760 -15.80 -9.69 8.03
C LEU A 760 -16.57 -9.71 9.35
N ALA A 761 -17.86 -9.37 9.32
CA ALA A 761 -18.75 -9.45 10.49
C ALA A 761 -18.76 -10.87 11.10
N ARG A 762 -18.80 -11.91 10.25
CA ARG A 762 -18.75 -13.31 10.72
C ARG A 762 -17.40 -13.63 11.37
N LEU A 763 -16.28 -13.20 10.77
CA LEU A 763 -14.95 -13.41 11.34
C LEU A 763 -14.81 -12.72 12.70
N LEU A 764 -15.35 -11.51 12.87
CA LEU A 764 -15.37 -10.82 14.16
C LEU A 764 -16.07 -11.64 15.24
N CYS A 765 -17.23 -12.20 14.92
CA CYS A 765 -17.97 -13.06 15.85
C CYS A 765 -17.22 -14.34 16.20
N ASP A 766 -16.68 -15.04 15.20
CA ASP A 766 -16.04 -16.36 15.42
C ASP A 766 -14.74 -16.26 16.22
N ASN A 767 -14.06 -15.09 16.15
CA ASN A 767 -12.71 -14.90 16.67
C ASN A 767 -12.60 -13.83 17.78
N SER A 768 -13.72 -13.28 18.29
CA SER A 768 -13.73 -12.45 19.49
C SER A 768 -13.46 -13.30 20.76
N ASP A 769 -13.16 -12.64 21.86
CA ASP A 769 -13.08 -13.33 23.16
C ASP A 769 -14.46 -13.80 23.63
N ARG A 770 -15.55 -13.30 23.01
CA ARG A 770 -16.96 -13.53 23.39
C ARG A 770 -17.27 -13.21 24.86
N LEU A 771 -16.39 -12.48 25.51
CA LEU A 771 -16.61 -12.00 26.88
C LEU A 771 -17.61 -10.86 26.89
N THR A 772 -17.42 -9.90 25.99
CA THR A 772 -18.20 -8.66 25.88
C THR A 772 -18.71 -8.39 24.47
N LEU A 773 -18.27 -9.16 23.46
CA LEU A 773 -18.66 -9.00 22.06
C LEU A 773 -19.57 -10.16 21.64
N GLN A 774 -20.90 -9.95 21.74
CA GLN A 774 -21.92 -10.93 21.36
C GLN A 774 -22.73 -10.52 20.13
N ALA A 775 -22.52 -9.29 19.65
CA ALA A 775 -23.16 -8.75 18.46
C ALA A 775 -22.16 -7.86 17.69
N VAL A 776 -22.32 -7.82 16.38
CA VAL A 776 -21.50 -7.02 15.46
C VAL A 776 -22.39 -6.26 14.48
N PRO A 777 -21.95 -5.16 13.86
CA PRO A 777 -22.70 -4.57 12.78
C PRO A 777 -22.74 -5.52 11.57
N LEU A 778 -23.87 -5.64 10.89
CA LEU A 778 -24.05 -6.54 9.75
C LEU A 778 -23.02 -6.25 8.64
N ALA A 779 -22.76 -4.98 8.35
CA ALA A 779 -21.70 -4.53 7.46
C ALA A 779 -20.53 -4.00 8.31
N ALA A 780 -19.50 -4.81 8.52
CA ALA A 780 -18.41 -4.52 9.46
C ALA A 780 -17.59 -3.27 9.12
N PHE A 781 -17.56 -2.86 7.86
CA PHE A 781 -16.86 -1.65 7.39
C PHE A 781 -17.69 -0.38 7.50
N VAL A 782 -18.99 -0.49 7.73
CA VAL A 782 -19.90 0.64 7.93
C VAL A 782 -20.05 0.89 9.42
N ARG A 783 -20.12 2.16 9.82
CA ARG A 783 -20.29 2.55 11.23
C ARG A 783 -21.50 1.84 11.84
N ALA A 784 -21.34 1.34 13.05
CA ALA A 784 -22.40 0.63 13.77
C ALA A 784 -23.64 1.49 14.04
N ASP A 785 -23.49 2.83 14.08
CA ASP A 785 -24.57 3.80 14.27
C ASP A 785 -25.16 4.33 12.95
N HIS A 786 -24.67 3.85 11.80
CA HIS A 786 -25.19 4.27 10.49
C HIS A 786 -26.59 3.71 10.25
N PRO A 787 -27.55 4.54 9.78
CA PRO A 787 -28.90 4.07 9.45
C PRO A 787 -28.86 2.89 8.47
N GLY A 788 -29.54 1.80 8.81
CA GLY A 788 -29.57 0.56 8.01
C GLY A 788 -28.43 -0.44 8.30
N ASN A 789 -27.46 -0.10 9.12
CA ASN A 789 -26.45 -1.05 9.57
C ASN A 789 -26.75 -1.52 11.01
N GLN A 790 -27.68 -2.44 11.13
CA GLN A 790 -28.11 -2.96 12.42
C GLN A 790 -27.05 -3.86 13.07
N MET A 791 -26.98 -3.78 14.39
CA MET A 791 -26.25 -4.78 15.19
C MET A 791 -26.97 -6.11 15.12
N ILE A 792 -26.24 -7.18 14.85
CA ILE A 792 -26.75 -8.54 14.72
C ILE A 792 -26.03 -9.45 15.70
N GLY A 793 -26.77 -10.35 16.35
CA GLY A 793 -26.19 -11.33 17.27
C GLY A 793 -25.30 -12.33 16.54
N CYS A 794 -24.24 -12.75 17.18
CA CYS A 794 -23.30 -13.72 16.59
C CYS A 794 -23.93 -15.10 16.26
N ASP A 795 -25.04 -15.43 16.88
CA ASP A 795 -25.80 -16.66 16.65
C ASP A 795 -27.03 -16.46 15.72
N ASP A 796 -27.16 -15.28 15.13
CA ASP A 796 -28.27 -14.96 14.22
C ASP A 796 -28.08 -15.64 12.84
N SER A 797 -29.16 -16.20 12.30
CA SER A 797 -29.15 -16.89 11.00
C SER A 797 -28.82 -16.00 9.80
N ASN A 798 -29.00 -14.68 9.92
CA ASN A 798 -28.63 -13.71 8.91
C ASN A 798 -27.11 -13.43 8.86
N LEU A 799 -26.35 -14.00 9.78
CA LEU A 799 -24.88 -13.96 9.80
C LEU A 799 -24.32 -15.40 9.65
N PRO A 800 -24.41 -16.00 8.46
CA PRO A 800 -24.09 -17.40 8.27
C PRO A 800 -22.60 -17.68 8.50
N SER A 801 -22.30 -18.81 9.15
CA SER A 801 -20.94 -19.34 9.23
C SER A 801 -20.62 -20.21 8.01
N VAL A 802 -19.34 -20.36 7.70
CA VAL A 802 -18.84 -21.35 6.74
C VAL A 802 -19.10 -22.76 7.27
N ASN A 803 -19.82 -23.56 6.51
CA ASN A 803 -20.03 -24.96 6.84
C ASN A 803 -18.84 -25.81 6.38
N LEU A 804 -17.95 -26.13 7.31
CA LEU A 804 -16.74 -26.90 7.02
C LEU A 804 -17.00 -28.39 6.73
N GLU A 805 -18.23 -28.90 6.89
CA GLU A 805 -18.63 -30.24 6.43
C GLU A 805 -18.36 -30.46 4.92
N ALA A 806 -18.34 -29.38 4.11
CA ALA A 806 -17.95 -29.41 2.72
C ALA A 806 -16.49 -29.90 2.49
N TRP A 807 -15.68 -29.96 3.54
CA TRP A 807 -14.29 -30.46 3.51
C TRP A 807 -14.12 -31.84 4.17
N ARG A 808 -15.18 -32.53 4.47
CA ARG A 808 -15.12 -33.92 4.92
C ARG A 808 -14.55 -34.80 3.82
N ALA A 809 -13.44 -35.53 4.10
CA ALA A 809 -12.77 -36.43 3.15
C ALA A 809 -13.56 -37.73 2.92
#